data_ebe81431d1709e5de144a7a0f87a9838
#
_entry.id   ebe81431d1709e5de144a7a0f87a9838
#
_cell.length_a   1.000
_cell.length_b   1.000
_cell.length_c   1.000
_cell.angle_alpha   90.00
_cell.angle_beta   90.00
_cell.angle_gamma   90.00
#
_symmetry.space_group_name_H-M   'P 1'
#
loop_
_entity.id
_entity.type
_entity.pdbx_description
1 polymer ?
#
loop_
_entity_poly.entity_id
_entity_poly.type
_entity_poly.pdbx_seq_one_letter_code
_entity_poly.pdbx_strand_id
1 'polypeptide(L)'
;MDDTKDEKMSERTFLRQVKKQDGGRQKFDPLKIERCISKSLVDAKVEFTQERVEELTGDVVDILYDMKQKCVSNDSVADAVKKVLREVSMDAYDAYIIVRNRRDRERALRSPIIKTVREIKHADLPSSNILRDNANESGDTPAGMYGKIASETNKMYNLLDNVSKKYAEEHTNGYLHIHDLNMYDLTFNCLFAPVGKKLRTGFDSGTGFQRPAQTIQSAAALTAVILQLQSNQQYGGIACDNFDFELAPFVDRSFRRNLAIQLNAMADYSEDPAFAQYLQQEGDADIEATIKRITKGLAKDGVSMNTPTTSLYFLFPKKCIDKAIAFTDCDTHQAMEALVHNLNSLQSRSGNQVPFSSLNFGLDVSACGRMVSKNLMRAQYEGMGDGLTAIFPILIFKLMKGYSFLETDPNFDLKQQAIRCLARRFYPNFVSVDSTFNKPYVKYLTKTIEIGDPSLFTAKVRGKDELVHVERVEKTEFPIYEYHIAPDDLWEVVDFDGKTINLRKLVENTTVATMGCRTRVIGNVNGPEQTTGRGNFAFHTINLPRLAIESRIAKTSEEDRIKLFFEKLDGMLDDAKESLVERFNLVCMKTYKTFPFTMQEGLYLTSDDKEHELSDDIAEVMKQSTLSIGYIGIAETITLLTGKTYGVDHEVDALAVSIVKHIRDFCDATQKKTHMNWSCFATPAEAVAGRFATIDAKKFGDNKKLADINLQRIFGKGYYTNSHMMDFSLDVSLDDKIKVEAPFHALTNAGHIFYYKLNGDLTKNVEAVGAAIDAMYNGNLGYFTVTMDSDDCIKCGYHGIINNVCPKCGCKDEKYFIRVRRITGYLTGSPRKTIKLSWNDGKVKELGDRHNI
;
A
#
# COMPACT_ATOMS: atom_id res chain seq x y z
N MET A 1 17.85 70.16 -35.38
CA MET A 1 18.49 68.95 -34.90
C MET A 1 17.88 68.47 -33.50
N ASP A 2 16.74 69.02 -33.05
CA ASP A 2 16.14 68.74 -31.78
C ASP A 2 14.87 67.81 -31.86
N ASP A 3 14.22 67.73 -33.03
CA ASP A 3 12.98 66.94 -33.15
C ASP A 3 13.19 65.44 -33.20
N THR A 4 14.38 65.00 -33.56
CA THR A 4 14.72 63.56 -33.64
C THR A 4 15.04 62.92 -32.29
N LYS A 5 15.35 63.75 -31.26
CA LYS A 5 15.56 63.24 -29.90
C LYS A 5 14.24 63.02 -29.14
N ASP A 6 13.24 63.84 -29.39
CA ASP A 6 11.95 63.70 -28.72
C ASP A 6 11.08 62.58 -29.27
N GLU A 7 11.12 62.27 -30.56
CA GLU A 7 10.48 61.12 -31.16
C GLU A 7 11.09 59.77 -30.65
N LYS A 8 12.42 59.70 -30.56
CA LYS A 8 13.10 58.52 -29.98
C LYS A 8 12.82 58.35 -28.48
N MET A 9 12.56 59.46 -27.76
CA MET A 9 12.21 59.37 -26.34
C MET A 9 10.76 58.92 -26.10
N SER A 10 9.80 59.17 -26.97
CA SER A 10 8.40 58.71 -26.86
C SER A 10 8.24 57.21 -27.14
N GLU A 11 9.06 56.61 -28.00
CA GLU A 11 9.08 55.15 -28.25
C GLU A 11 9.79 54.36 -27.13
N ARG A 12 10.65 54.98 -26.33
CA ARG A 12 11.41 54.34 -25.23
C ARG A 12 10.59 53.97 -24.02
N THR A 13 9.31 54.20 -23.97
CA THR A 13 8.40 53.86 -22.85
C THR A 13 7.87 52.40 -22.88
N PHE A 14 8.28 51.57 -23.84
CA PHE A 14 7.69 50.28 -24.07
C PHE A 14 8.18 49.24 -23.06
N LEU A 15 9.50 49.19 -22.73
CA LEU A 15 10.06 48.24 -21.80
C LEU A 15 9.86 48.73 -20.35
N ARG A 16 9.05 48.03 -19.55
CA ARG A 16 8.69 48.42 -18.19
C ARG A 16 9.28 47.53 -17.09
N GLN A 17 9.52 46.26 -17.39
CA GLN A 17 9.87 45.28 -16.39
C GLN A 17 10.93 44.29 -16.87
N VAL A 18 11.65 43.72 -15.89
CA VAL A 18 12.54 42.57 -16.09
C VAL A 18 12.00 41.41 -15.25
N LYS A 19 11.79 40.25 -15.85
CA LYS A 19 11.50 39.01 -15.19
C LYS A 19 12.82 38.42 -14.67
N LYS A 20 12.93 38.28 -13.34
CA LYS A 20 14.09 37.62 -12.69
C LYS A 20 14.06 36.10 -12.90
N GLN A 21 15.18 35.46 -12.60
CA GLN A 21 15.30 33.99 -12.66
C GLN A 21 14.37 33.24 -11.65
N ASP A 22 14.02 33.90 -10.54
CA ASP A 22 13.05 33.41 -9.55
C ASP A 22 11.58 33.65 -9.94
N GLY A 23 11.33 34.10 -11.18
CA GLY A 23 9.99 34.44 -11.68
C GLY A 23 9.46 35.81 -11.26
N GLY A 24 10.09 36.46 -10.29
CA GLY A 24 9.72 37.79 -9.81
C GLY A 24 9.89 38.85 -10.91
N ARG A 25 9.06 39.89 -10.88
CA ARG A 25 9.17 41.05 -11.81
C ARG A 25 9.71 42.27 -11.10
N GLN A 26 10.62 42.97 -11.73
CA GLN A 26 11.20 44.20 -11.24
C GLN A 26 11.09 45.30 -12.31
N LYS A 27 10.91 46.57 -11.89
CA LYS A 27 10.97 47.69 -12.82
C LYS A 27 12.32 47.70 -13.54
N PHE A 28 12.29 47.93 -14.84
CA PHE A 28 13.48 48.08 -15.65
C PHE A 28 14.30 49.30 -15.16
N ASP A 29 15.59 49.13 -14.95
CA ASP A 29 16.50 50.13 -14.42
C ASP A 29 17.83 50.08 -15.17
N PRO A 30 18.07 51.05 -16.12
CA PRO A 30 19.30 51.09 -16.89
C PRO A 30 20.56 51.27 -16.04
N LEU A 31 20.46 51.96 -14.87
CA LEU A 31 21.62 52.13 -14.00
C LEU A 31 22.22 50.83 -13.47
N LYS A 32 21.44 49.74 -13.44
CA LYS A 32 21.96 48.41 -13.09
C LYS A 32 22.82 47.84 -14.22
N ILE A 33 22.48 48.11 -15.45
CA ILE A 33 23.27 47.70 -16.63
C ILE A 33 24.55 48.50 -16.66
N GLU A 34 24.49 49.81 -16.47
CA GLU A 34 25.64 50.70 -16.38
C GLU A 34 26.66 50.25 -15.33
N ARG A 35 26.21 50.00 -14.11
CA ARG A 35 27.06 49.45 -13.04
C ARG A 35 27.68 48.12 -13.38
N CYS A 36 26.96 47.27 -14.16
CA CYS A 36 27.44 45.97 -14.57
C CYS A 36 28.55 46.08 -15.63
N ILE A 37 28.36 46.97 -16.62
CA ILE A 37 29.35 47.27 -17.65
C ILE A 37 30.58 47.89 -17.04
N SER A 38 30.45 48.97 -16.27
CA SER A 38 31.52 49.65 -15.56
C SER A 38 32.39 48.68 -14.75
N LYS A 39 31.74 47.82 -13.97
CA LYS A 39 32.46 46.82 -13.17
C LYS A 39 33.22 45.84 -14.03
N SER A 40 32.63 45.38 -15.15
CA SER A 40 33.30 44.43 -16.06
C SER A 40 34.53 45.03 -16.74
N LEU A 41 34.49 46.29 -17.08
CA LEU A 41 35.62 47.02 -17.63
C LEU A 41 36.73 47.20 -16.58
N VAL A 42 36.37 47.56 -15.33
CA VAL A 42 37.35 47.64 -14.23
C VAL A 42 38.02 46.32 -13.94
N ASP A 43 37.21 45.22 -13.82
CA ASP A 43 37.71 43.90 -13.55
C ASP A 43 38.65 43.39 -14.68
N ALA A 44 38.41 43.82 -15.91
CA ALA A 44 39.22 43.53 -17.09
C ALA A 44 40.42 44.46 -17.26
N LYS A 45 40.57 45.49 -16.40
CA LYS A 45 41.61 46.54 -16.47
C LYS A 45 41.60 47.28 -17.81
N VAL A 46 40.46 47.47 -18.41
CA VAL A 46 40.24 48.26 -19.61
C VAL A 46 40.01 49.72 -19.20
N GLU A 47 40.77 50.63 -19.77
CA GLU A 47 40.56 52.07 -19.54
C GLU A 47 39.27 52.57 -20.22
N PHE A 48 38.45 53.34 -19.49
CA PHE A 48 37.19 53.87 -19.99
C PHE A 48 36.87 55.23 -19.33
N THR A 49 36.00 56.01 -20.02
CA THR A 49 35.37 57.21 -19.45
C THR A 49 33.94 56.90 -19.02
N GLN A 50 33.36 57.72 -18.15
CA GLN A 50 31.98 57.57 -17.76
C GLN A 50 31.03 57.73 -18.97
N GLU A 51 31.30 58.64 -19.88
CA GLU A 51 30.54 58.85 -21.11
C GLU A 51 30.51 57.56 -21.96
N ARG A 52 31.66 56.83 -22.06
CA ARG A 52 31.71 55.57 -22.80
C ARG A 52 30.86 54.47 -22.16
N VAL A 53 30.77 54.42 -20.86
CA VAL A 53 29.91 53.47 -20.16
C VAL A 53 28.41 53.80 -20.35
N GLU A 54 28.07 55.07 -20.39
CA GLU A 54 26.69 55.52 -20.69
C GLU A 54 26.29 55.20 -22.12
N GLU A 55 27.20 55.37 -23.09
CA GLU A 55 27.00 54.99 -24.48
C GLU A 55 26.76 53.49 -24.61
N LEU A 56 27.62 52.65 -24.03
CA LEU A 56 27.49 51.19 -24.04
C LEU A 56 26.20 50.71 -23.34
N THR A 57 25.80 51.43 -22.32
CA THR A 57 24.53 51.17 -21.64
C THR A 57 23.34 51.49 -22.58
N GLY A 58 23.44 52.57 -23.32
CA GLY A 58 22.52 52.93 -24.39
C GLY A 58 22.38 51.81 -25.45
N ASP A 59 23.50 51.29 -25.93
CA ASP A 59 23.52 50.19 -26.91
C ASP A 59 22.80 48.93 -26.39
N VAL A 60 23.05 48.57 -25.13
CA VAL A 60 22.33 47.43 -24.46
C VAL A 60 20.83 47.69 -24.38
N VAL A 61 20.47 48.93 -24.01
CA VAL A 61 19.07 49.35 -23.87
C VAL A 61 18.37 49.31 -25.23
N ASP A 62 19.02 49.77 -26.29
CA ASP A 62 18.49 49.76 -27.64
C ASP A 62 18.26 48.31 -28.14
N ILE A 63 19.20 47.39 -27.89
CA ILE A 63 19.00 45.96 -28.19
C ILE A 63 17.77 45.42 -27.47
N LEU A 64 17.55 45.78 -26.22
CA LEU A 64 16.39 45.30 -25.45
C LEU A 64 15.06 45.92 -25.92
N TYR A 65 15.07 47.19 -26.40
CA TYR A 65 13.90 47.84 -26.99
C TYR A 65 13.51 47.20 -28.34
N ASP A 66 14.49 46.81 -29.13
CA ASP A 66 14.29 46.14 -30.44
C ASP A 66 13.55 44.80 -30.28
N MET A 67 13.57 44.16 -29.11
CA MET A 67 12.77 42.98 -28.79
C MET A 67 11.26 43.27 -28.70
N LYS A 68 10.82 44.52 -28.68
CA LYS A 68 9.41 44.96 -28.61
C LYS A 68 8.57 44.32 -27.53
N GLN A 69 9.18 44.02 -26.36
CA GLN A 69 8.53 43.36 -25.22
C GLN A 69 8.36 44.30 -24.02
N LYS A 70 7.21 44.29 -23.38
CA LYS A 70 6.96 45.06 -22.13
C LYS A 70 7.75 44.55 -20.93
N CYS A 71 8.12 43.27 -20.96
CA CYS A 71 8.89 42.60 -19.93
C CYS A 71 9.89 41.64 -20.59
N VAL A 72 11.17 41.87 -20.41
CA VAL A 72 12.25 41.00 -20.88
C VAL A 72 12.74 40.08 -19.78
N SER A 73 13.37 38.97 -20.14
CA SER A 73 13.99 38.08 -19.16
C SER A 73 15.35 38.65 -18.69
N ASN A 74 15.78 38.23 -17.50
CA ASN A 74 17.11 38.55 -17.01
C ASN A 74 18.22 37.97 -17.90
N ASP A 75 17.93 36.87 -18.61
CA ASP A 75 18.86 36.27 -19.57
C ASP A 75 18.94 37.09 -20.85
N SER A 76 17.81 37.61 -21.35
CA SER A 76 17.81 38.56 -22.47
C SER A 76 18.65 39.83 -22.19
N VAL A 77 18.55 40.38 -20.96
CA VAL A 77 19.40 41.52 -20.54
C VAL A 77 20.86 41.09 -20.53
N ALA A 78 21.19 39.92 -20.03
CA ALA A 78 22.56 39.47 -20.01
C ALA A 78 23.13 39.20 -21.37
N ASP A 79 22.35 38.67 -22.31
CA ASP A 79 22.79 38.42 -23.67
C ASP A 79 23.03 39.74 -24.44
N ALA A 80 22.21 40.74 -24.19
CA ALA A 80 22.45 42.09 -24.73
C ALA A 80 23.78 42.68 -24.18
N VAL A 81 24.01 42.58 -22.87
CA VAL A 81 25.26 43.02 -22.25
C VAL A 81 26.49 42.27 -22.81
N LYS A 82 26.38 40.94 -22.97
CA LYS A 82 27.44 40.13 -23.58
C LYS A 82 27.78 40.55 -25.00
N LYS A 83 26.72 40.84 -25.79
CA LYS A 83 26.90 41.25 -27.17
C LYS A 83 27.70 42.56 -27.23
N VAL A 84 27.31 43.57 -26.47
CA VAL A 84 27.96 44.88 -26.41
C VAL A 84 29.37 44.79 -25.88
N LEU A 85 29.62 44.09 -24.78
CA LEU A 85 30.95 43.94 -24.19
C LEU A 85 31.90 43.18 -25.12
N ARG A 86 31.41 42.20 -25.88
CA ARG A 86 32.24 41.41 -26.84
C ARG A 86 32.74 42.29 -28.00
N GLU A 87 31.95 43.28 -28.38
CA GLU A 87 32.34 44.21 -29.46
C GLU A 87 33.36 45.25 -28.95
N VAL A 88 33.42 45.48 -27.65
CA VAL A 88 34.32 46.50 -27.02
C VAL A 88 35.64 45.87 -26.61
N SER A 89 35.59 44.76 -25.87
CA SER A 89 36.76 44.07 -25.35
C SER A 89 36.45 42.63 -24.97
N MET A 90 37.22 41.67 -25.45
CA MET A 90 37.11 40.27 -25.07
C MET A 90 37.40 40.10 -23.57
N ASP A 91 38.37 40.83 -23.02
CA ASP A 91 38.67 40.74 -21.58
C ASP A 91 37.54 41.22 -20.70
N ALA A 92 36.84 42.31 -21.12
CA ALA A 92 35.64 42.80 -20.42
C ALA A 92 34.46 41.84 -20.55
N TYR A 93 34.29 41.19 -21.69
CA TYR A 93 33.31 40.12 -21.91
C TYR A 93 33.61 38.92 -20.98
N ASP A 94 34.86 38.44 -20.92
CA ASP A 94 35.26 37.32 -20.07
C ASP A 94 35.12 37.64 -18.59
N ALA A 95 35.50 38.87 -18.17
CA ALA A 95 35.28 39.37 -16.80
C ALA A 95 33.79 39.30 -16.43
N TYR A 96 32.91 39.78 -17.33
CA TYR A 96 31.45 39.70 -17.12
C TYR A 96 30.97 38.29 -16.98
N ILE A 97 31.37 37.37 -17.84
CA ILE A 97 31.01 35.97 -17.83
C ILE A 97 31.45 35.30 -16.53
N ILE A 98 32.68 35.52 -16.09
CA ILE A 98 33.21 34.98 -14.84
C ILE A 98 32.37 35.41 -13.63
N VAL A 99 32.08 36.72 -13.50
CA VAL A 99 31.29 37.27 -12.40
C VAL A 99 29.85 36.74 -12.43
N ARG A 100 29.25 36.64 -13.64
CA ARG A 100 27.90 36.12 -13.79
C ARG A 100 27.85 34.64 -13.41
N ASN A 101 28.71 33.80 -13.93
CA ASN A 101 28.78 32.37 -13.61
C ASN A 101 29.01 32.13 -12.11
N ARG A 102 29.84 32.93 -11.47
CA ARG A 102 30.05 32.88 -10.02
C ARG A 102 28.78 33.19 -9.26
N ARG A 103 28.04 34.27 -9.63
CA ARG A 103 26.75 34.60 -9.00
C ARG A 103 25.68 33.56 -9.24
N ASP A 104 25.59 33.04 -10.46
CA ASP A 104 24.63 31.98 -10.80
C ASP A 104 24.93 30.68 -10.03
N ARG A 105 26.22 30.32 -9.89
CA ARG A 105 26.66 29.23 -9.02
C ARG A 105 26.31 29.46 -7.56
N GLU A 106 26.54 30.64 -7.01
CA GLU A 106 26.18 30.98 -5.63
C GLU A 106 24.67 30.89 -5.40
N ARG A 107 23.84 31.32 -6.37
CA ARG A 107 22.38 31.21 -6.33
C ARG A 107 21.96 29.76 -6.38
N ALA A 108 22.50 28.99 -7.34
CA ALA A 108 22.21 27.58 -7.45
C ALA A 108 22.55 26.82 -6.15
N LEU A 109 23.67 27.15 -5.53
CA LEU A 109 24.08 26.56 -4.23
C LEU A 109 23.14 26.91 -3.06
N ARG A 110 22.37 27.98 -3.16
CA ARG A 110 21.37 28.41 -2.16
C ARG A 110 19.97 27.92 -2.48
N SER A 111 19.77 27.26 -3.63
CA SER A 111 18.44 26.75 -3.99
C SER A 111 17.96 25.70 -2.98
N PRO A 112 16.63 25.60 -2.72
CA PRO A 112 16.06 24.59 -1.85
C PRO A 112 16.47 23.17 -2.23
N ILE A 113 16.50 22.87 -3.53
CA ILE A 113 16.92 21.55 -4.07
C ILE A 113 18.35 21.20 -3.62
N ILE A 114 19.31 22.09 -3.83
CA ILE A 114 20.71 21.81 -3.45
C ILE A 114 20.87 21.72 -1.93
N LYS A 115 20.09 22.51 -1.15
CA LYS A 115 20.06 22.40 0.30
C LYS A 115 19.59 21.00 0.73
N THR A 116 18.48 20.51 0.17
CA THR A 116 17.95 19.18 0.45
C THR A 116 18.92 18.07 0.03
N VAL A 117 19.54 18.18 -1.16
CA VAL A 117 20.57 17.22 -1.61
C VAL A 117 21.74 17.17 -0.65
N ARG A 118 22.20 18.31 -0.13
CA ARG A 118 23.28 18.35 0.86
C ARG A 118 22.84 17.71 2.19
N GLU A 119 21.62 17.96 2.65
CA GLU A 119 21.09 17.34 3.85
C GLU A 119 21.08 15.81 3.69
N ILE A 120 20.56 15.27 2.58
CA ILE A 120 20.54 13.83 2.32
C ILE A 120 21.96 13.24 2.30
N LYS A 121 22.94 13.96 1.71
CA LYS A 121 24.31 13.46 1.54
C LYS A 121 25.18 13.56 2.79
N HIS A 122 24.90 14.50 3.68
CA HIS A 122 25.82 14.87 4.77
C HIS A 122 25.18 14.85 6.15
N ALA A 123 23.85 14.71 6.27
CA ALA A 123 23.22 14.56 7.56
C ALA A 123 23.41 13.15 8.12
N ASP A 124 23.59 13.06 9.43
CA ASP A 124 23.54 11.78 10.12
C ASP A 124 22.10 11.24 10.14
N LEU A 125 21.95 9.94 9.93
CA LEU A 125 20.65 9.27 9.92
C LEU A 125 19.76 9.62 11.13
N PRO A 126 20.26 9.69 12.37
CA PRO A 126 19.45 10.05 13.53
C PRO A 126 18.91 11.49 13.50
N SER A 127 19.57 12.41 12.79
CA SER A 127 19.23 13.84 12.79
C SER A 127 18.29 14.27 11.67
N SER A 128 18.06 13.40 10.66
CA SER A 128 17.24 13.73 9.48
C SER A 128 15.95 12.92 9.41
N ASN A 129 14.80 13.60 9.55
CA ASN A 129 13.48 12.99 9.31
C ASN A 129 13.28 12.60 7.83
N ILE A 130 13.94 13.29 6.89
CA ILE A 130 13.87 12.95 5.45
C ILE A 130 14.45 11.55 5.20
N LEU A 131 15.57 11.22 5.84
CA LEU A 131 16.20 9.91 5.71
C LEU A 131 15.39 8.78 6.38
N ARG A 132 14.45 9.11 7.26
CA ARG A 132 13.65 8.19 8.10
C ARG A 132 12.14 8.29 7.84
N ASP A 133 11.70 8.93 6.76
CA ASP A 133 10.26 9.08 6.48
C ASP A 133 9.61 7.75 6.05
N ASN A 134 10.39 6.80 5.51
CA ASN A 134 9.96 5.44 5.21
C ASN A 134 10.85 4.42 5.92
N ALA A 135 10.27 3.64 6.82
CA ALA A 135 10.98 2.66 7.65
C ALA A 135 11.58 1.49 6.85
N ASN A 136 11.07 1.22 5.65
CA ASN A 136 11.52 0.12 4.79
C ASN A 136 12.54 0.56 3.72
N GLU A 137 12.96 1.83 3.73
CA GLU A 137 14.05 2.35 2.89
C GLU A 137 15.37 2.45 3.67
N SER A 138 16.46 2.08 3.01
CA SER A 138 17.81 2.27 3.55
C SER A 138 18.40 3.58 3.04
N GLY A 139 18.00 4.70 3.68
CA GLY A 139 18.42 6.05 3.28
C GLY A 139 19.94 6.33 3.37
N ASP A 140 20.69 5.44 3.99
CA ASP A 140 22.15 5.51 4.20
C ASP A 140 22.98 4.67 3.19
N THR A 141 22.32 3.95 2.29
CA THR A 141 23.00 3.25 1.19
C THR A 141 23.11 4.12 -0.06
N PRO A 142 24.05 3.87 -0.99
CA PRO A 142 24.14 4.64 -2.23
C PRO A 142 22.85 4.67 -3.04
N ALA A 143 22.19 3.52 -3.21
CA ALA A 143 20.91 3.43 -3.92
C ALA A 143 19.77 4.12 -3.13
N GLY A 144 19.77 4.00 -1.81
CA GLY A 144 18.81 4.70 -0.94
C GLY A 144 18.96 6.22 -0.98
N MET A 145 20.20 6.72 -0.91
CA MET A 145 20.47 8.17 -1.06
C MET A 145 20.05 8.67 -2.44
N TYR A 146 20.34 7.93 -3.51
CA TYR A 146 19.90 8.28 -4.87
C TYR A 146 18.37 8.33 -4.97
N GLY A 147 17.67 7.31 -4.45
CA GLY A 147 16.22 7.27 -4.40
C GLY A 147 15.63 8.44 -3.60
N LYS A 148 16.23 8.80 -2.44
CA LYS A 148 15.80 9.96 -1.63
C LYS A 148 16.01 11.29 -2.35
N ILE A 149 17.13 11.47 -3.04
CA ILE A 149 17.37 12.68 -3.85
C ILE A 149 16.32 12.79 -4.96
N ALA A 150 16.06 11.71 -5.69
CA ALA A 150 15.03 11.68 -6.74
C ALA A 150 13.64 11.99 -6.15
N SER A 151 13.26 11.33 -5.05
CA SER A 151 12.00 11.51 -4.35
C SER A 151 11.78 12.96 -3.93
N GLU A 152 12.73 13.57 -3.20
CA GLU A 152 12.58 14.94 -2.70
C GLU A 152 12.61 15.97 -3.83
N THR A 153 13.39 15.73 -4.89
CA THR A 153 13.40 16.61 -6.06
C THR A 153 12.06 16.58 -6.79
N ASN A 154 11.47 15.39 -6.99
CA ASN A 154 10.18 15.26 -7.66
C ASN A 154 9.02 15.81 -6.79
N LYS A 155 9.08 15.67 -5.46
CA LYS A 155 8.13 16.35 -4.56
C LYS A 155 8.14 17.87 -4.76
N MET A 156 9.33 18.48 -4.81
CA MET A 156 9.46 19.93 -5.05
C MET A 156 8.94 20.32 -6.42
N TYR A 157 9.28 19.55 -7.45
CA TYR A 157 8.79 19.80 -8.81
C TYR A 157 7.26 19.76 -8.86
N ASN A 158 6.65 18.70 -8.32
CA ASN A 158 5.20 18.54 -8.32
C ASN A 158 4.48 19.67 -7.57
N LEU A 159 5.00 20.10 -6.42
CA LEU A 159 4.43 21.23 -5.67
C LEU A 159 4.52 22.58 -6.40
N LEU A 160 5.52 22.74 -7.27
CA LEU A 160 5.76 24.00 -7.98
C LEU A 160 5.05 24.08 -9.34
N ASP A 161 4.87 22.94 -10.01
CA ASP A 161 4.48 22.90 -11.41
C ASP A 161 3.18 22.10 -11.67
N ASN A 162 3.00 20.93 -11.07
CA ASN A 162 1.89 20.03 -11.37
C ASN A 162 0.69 20.21 -10.44
N VAL A 163 0.91 20.54 -9.16
CA VAL A 163 -0.17 20.77 -8.20
C VAL A 163 -0.62 22.22 -8.26
N SER A 164 -1.92 22.46 -8.42
CA SER A 164 -2.47 23.80 -8.39
C SER A 164 -2.06 24.56 -7.12
N LYS A 165 -1.73 25.83 -7.27
CA LYS A 165 -1.16 26.68 -6.21
C LYS A 165 -1.95 26.59 -4.90
N LYS A 166 -3.28 26.58 -4.97
CA LYS A 166 -4.17 26.47 -3.81
C LYS A 166 -3.84 25.21 -3.00
N TYR A 167 -3.83 24.05 -3.63
CA TYR A 167 -3.61 22.76 -2.96
C TYR A 167 -2.15 22.58 -2.52
N ALA A 168 -1.20 23.14 -3.25
CA ALA A 168 0.21 23.19 -2.84
C ALA A 168 0.39 24.02 -1.56
N GLU A 169 -0.31 25.16 -1.44
CA GLU A 169 -0.34 25.99 -0.24
C GLU A 169 -1.04 25.26 0.93
N GLU A 170 -2.16 24.60 0.70
CA GLU A 170 -2.85 23.80 1.72
C GLU A 170 -2.00 22.64 2.22
N HIS A 171 -1.33 21.93 1.31
CA HIS A 171 -0.35 20.91 1.68
C HIS A 171 0.77 21.48 2.54
N THR A 172 1.39 22.55 2.08
CA THR A 172 2.55 23.16 2.77
C THR A 172 2.17 23.73 4.14
N ASN A 173 0.99 24.35 4.24
CA ASN A 173 0.46 24.93 5.48
C ASN A 173 -0.16 23.91 6.44
N GLY A 174 -0.33 22.64 6.02
CA GLY A 174 -0.79 21.58 6.87
C GLY A 174 -2.30 21.46 7.05
N TYR A 175 -3.10 21.91 6.11
CA TYR A 175 -4.55 21.65 6.05
C TYR A 175 -4.84 20.30 5.41
N LEU A 176 -4.18 20.03 4.30
CA LEU A 176 -4.29 18.84 3.49
C LEU A 176 -2.93 18.16 3.37
N HIS A 177 -2.89 16.85 3.34
CA HIS A 177 -1.69 16.10 2.96
C HIS A 177 -1.94 15.35 1.66
N ILE A 178 -1.24 15.75 0.62
CA ILE A 178 -1.19 15.04 -0.65
C ILE A 178 -0.19 13.91 -0.48
N HIS A 179 -0.68 12.67 -0.50
CA HIS A 179 0.17 11.48 -0.37
C HIS A 179 0.93 11.18 -1.66
N ASP A 180 2.08 10.53 -1.51
CA ASP A 180 2.91 10.06 -2.64
C ASP A 180 3.28 11.18 -3.61
N LEU A 181 3.57 12.35 -3.06
CA LEU A 181 3.84 13.56 -3.84
C LEU A 181 5.06 13.43 -4.77
N ASN A 182 6.01 12.55 -4.41
CA ASN A 182 7.13 12.18 -5.25
C ASN A 182 6.74 11.33 -6.49
N MET A 183 5.55 10.73 -6.47
CA MET A 183 5.00 9.93 -7.56
C MET A 183 3.70 10.55 -8.12
N TYR A 184 3.39 11.79 -7.75
CA TYR A 184 2.14 12.46 -8.04
C TYR A 184 1.77 12.45 -9.52
N ASP A 185 2.75 12.73 -10.37
CA ASP A 185 2.63 12.79 -11.83
C ASP A 185 3.01 11.48 -12.55
N LEU A 186 3.55 10.50 -11.81
CA LEU A 186 4.18 9.33 -12.44
C LEU A 186 3.26 8.11 -12.50
N THR A 187 2.50 7.83 -11.42
CA THR A 187 1.77 6.58 -11.32
C THR A 187 0.65 6.62 -10.26
N PHE A 188 -0.12 5.53 -10.21
CA PHE A 188 -1.16 5.24 -9.22
C PHE A 188 -0.61 4.49 -8.00
N ASN A 189 -1.45 4.33 -6.96
CA ASN A 189 -1.00 3.83 -5.67
C ASN A 189 -0.92 2.28 -5.62
N CYS A 190 -2.04 1.57 -5.61
CA CYS A 190 -2.12 0.16 -5.23
C CYS A 190 -2.85 -0.72 -6.25
N LEU A 191 -2.59 -2.05 -6.20
CA LEU A 191 -3.29 -3.04 -7.04
C LEU A 191 -3.46 -4.39 -6.34
N PHE A 192 -4.65 -4.99 -6.44
CA PHE A 192 -4.87 -6.41 -6.21
C PHE A 192 -4.58 -7.19 -7.49
N ALA A 193 -3.43 -7.84 -7.57
CA ALA A 193 -2.96 -8.49 -8.77
C ALA A 193 -3.68 -9.83 -9.02
N PRO A 194 -4.10 -10.13 -10.27
CA PRO A 194 -4.70 -11.40 -10.66
C PRO A 194 -3.61 -12.48 -10.82
N VAL A 195 -2.95 -12.85 -9.71
CA VAL A 195 -1.79 -13.75 -9.70
C VAL A 195 -2.13 -15.09 -10.34
N GLY A 196 -3.21 -15.76 -9.92
CA GLY A 196 -3.60 -17.07 -10.43
C GLY A 196 -3.91 -17.05 -11.93
N LYS A 197 -4.48 -15.96 -12.46
CA LYS A 197 -4.67 -15.81 -13.92
C LYS A 197 -3.31 -15.86 -14.63
N LYS A 198 -2.35 -15.07 -14.18
CA LYS A 198 -1.02 -15.01 -14.80
C LYS A 198 -0.22 -16.30 -14.64
N LEU A 199 -0.36 -16.98 -13.52
CA LEU A 199 0.25 -18.29 -13.33
C LEU A 199 -0.30 -19.36 -14.30
N ARG A 200 -1.57 -19.26 -14.71
CA ARG A 200 -2.20 -20.17 -15.66
C ARG A 200 -1.93 -19.85 -17.12
N THR A 201 -1.84 -18.58 -17.47
CA THR A 201 -1.67 -18.12 -18.87
C THR A 201 -0.22 -17.89 -19.25
N GLY A 202 0.67 -17.63 -18.28
CA GLY A 202 1.96 -17.03 -18.50
C GLY A 202 1.85 -15.50 -18.70
N PHE A 203 2.98 -14.83 -18.86
CA PHE A 203 3.07 -13.39 -19.04
C PHE A 203 4.43 -12.98 -19.61
N ASP A 204 4.49 -11.83 -20.26
CA ASP A 204 5.75 -11.22 -20.67
C ASP A 204 6.33 -10.38 -19.51
N SER A 205 7.57 -10.67 -19.14
CA SER A 205 8.31 -9.94 -18.11
C SER A 205 9.01 -8.67 -18.62
N GLY A 206 8.89 -8.36 -19.91
CA GLY A 206 9.66 -7.32 -20.60
C GLY A 206 11.04 -7.77 -21.07
N THR A 207 11.52 -8.92 -20.59
CA THR A 207 12.77 -9.56 -21.02
C THR A 207 12.55 -10.93 -21.66
N GLY A 208 11.29 -11.36 -21.74
CA GLY A 208 10.84 -12.59 -22.37
C GLY A 208 9.61 -13.19 -21.70
N PHE A 209 8.95 -14.08 -22.44
CA PHE A 209 7.73 -14.72 -22.01
C PHE A 209 7.98 -15.79 -20.92
N GLN A 210 7.32 -15.62 -19.78
CA GLN A 210 7.30 -16.59 -18.69
C GLN A 210 6.18 -17.60 -18.93
N ARG A 211 6.54 -18.85 -19.10
CA ARG A 211 5.58 -19.95 -19.35
C ARG A 211 4.66 -20.19 -18.15
N PRO A 212 3.43 -20.71 -18.36
CA PRO A 212 2.53 -21.07 -17.28
C PRO A 212 3.19 -22.02 -16.26
N ALA A 213 2.90 -21.79 -14.98
CA ALA A 213 3.40 -22.61 -13.89
C ALA A 213 2.91 -24.06 -14.01
N GLN A 214 3.78 -25.03 -13.73
CA GLN A 214 3.47 -26.45 -13.79
C GLN A 214 3.42 -27.11 -12.41
N THR A 215 4.10 -26.56 -11.43
CA THR A 215 4.22 -27.09 -10.07
C THR A 215 4.03 -25.97 -9.06
N ILE A 216 3.83 -26.32 -7.79
CA ILE A 216 3.73 -25.32 -6.72
C ILE A 216 5.02 -24.51 -6.56
N GLN A 217 6.22 -25.11 -6.77
CA GLN A 217 7.49 -24.41 -6.72
C GLN A 217 7.57 -23.35 -7.82
N SER A 218 7.23 -23.70 -9.07
CA SER A 218 7.21 -22.74 -10.18
C SER A 218 6.15 -21.68 -9.99
N ALA A 219 4.99 -22.01 -9.40
CA ALA A 219 3.93 -21.05 -9.11
C ALA A 219 4.38 -20.03 -8.05
N ALA A 220 5.02 -20.46 -6.96
CA ALA A 220 5.54 -19.58 -5.94
C ALA A 220 6.65 -18.66 -6.46
N ALA A 221 7.57 -19.20 -7.27
CA ALA A 221 8.64 -18.42 -7.89
C ALA A 221 8.08 -17.34 -8.84
N LEU A 222 7.14 -17.70 -9.72
CA LEU A 222 6.49 -16.77 -10.63
C LEU A 222 5.61 -15.75 -9.88
N THR A 223 5.00 -16.12 -8.76
CA THR A 223 4.28 -15.15 -7.90
C THR A 223 5.23 -14.06 -7.42
N ALA A 224 6.42 -14.39 -6.95
CA ALA A 224 7.41 -13.38 -6.56
C ALA A 224 7.77 -12.47 -7.73
N VAL A 225 7.97 -13.01 -8.93
CA VAL A 225 8.25 -12.23 -10.14
C VAL A 225 7.10 -11.27 -10.48
N ILE A 226 5.84 -11.74 -10.45
CA ILE A 226 4.66 -10.91 -10.71
C ILE A 226 4.59 -9.74 -9.73
N LEU A 227 4.74 -10.03 -8.43
CA LEU A 227 4.68 -9.00 -7.39
C LEU A 227 5.82 -7.97 -7.52
N GLN A 228 7.02 -8.42 -7.91
CA GLN A 228 8.18 -7.55 -8.12
C GLN A 228 8.04 -6.68 -9.36
N LEU A 229 7.63 -7.25 -10.50
CA LEU A 229 7.41 -6.48 -11.74
C LEU A 229 6.35 -5.41 -11.55
N GLN A 230 5.22 -5.77 -10.95
CA GLN A 230 4.14 -4.81 -10.70
C GLN A 230 4.57 -3.72 -9.73
N SER A 231 5.36 -4.03 -8.71
CA SER A 231 5.84 -3.04 -7.73
C SER A 231 6.68 -1.92 -8.35
N ASN A 232 7.24 -2.12 -9.55
CA ASN A 232 7.98 -1.09 -10.30
C ASN A 232 7.06 -0.14 -11.09
N GLN A 233 5.79 -0.48 -11.27
CA GLN A 233 4.85 0.33 -12.07
C GLN A 233 3.82 1.06 -11.23
N GLN A 234 3.80 0.83 -9.92
CA GLN A 234 2.94 1.49 -8.95
C GLN A 234 3.74 1.93 -7.71
N TYR A 235 3.18 2.80 -6.89
CA TYR A 235 3.89 3.29 -5.71
C TYR A 235 3.59 2.50 -4.44
N GLY A 236 2.32 2.21 -4.16
CA GLY A 236 1.88 1.58 -2.92
C GLY A 236 1.99 0.06 -2.90
N GLY A 237 1.10 -0.57 -2.15
CA GLY A 237 1.08 -2.01 -1.95
C GLY A 237 0.57 -2.79 -3.15
N ILE A 238 1.00 -4.06 -3.23
CA ILE A 238 0.45 -5.05 -4.13
C ILE A 238 -0.07 -6.22 -3.32
N ALA A 239 -1.25 -6.74 -3.66
CA ALA A 239 -1.86 -7.83 -2.92
C ALA A 239 -2.40 -8.94 -3.82
N CYS A 240 -2.48 -10.13 -3.27
CA CYS A 240 -3.32 -11.21 -3.76
C CYS A 240 -4.51 -11.34 -2.80
N ASP A 241 -5.73 -11.34 -3.34
CA ASP A 241 -6.96 -11.33 -2.53
C ASP A 241 -7.45 -12.71 -2.10
N ASN A 242 -7.07 -13.78 -2.82
CA ASN A 242 -7.45 -15.15 -2.55
C ASN A 242 -6.30 -16.15 -2.85
N PHE A 243 -5.19 -15.99 -2.14
CA PHE A 243 -3.93 -16.66 -2.43
C PHE A 243 -4.01 -18.19 -2.34
N ASP A 244 -4.75 -18.74 -1.39
CA ASP A 244 -5.00 -20.16 -1.22
C ASP A 244 -5.74 -20.76 -2.44
N PHE A 245 -6.81 -20.12 -2.90
CA PHE A 245 -7.55 -20.52 -4.11
C PHE A 245 -6.70 -20.42 -5.38
N GLU A 246 -5.89 -19.38 -5.49
CA GLU A 246 -5.09 -19.14 -6.69
C GLU A 246 -3.94 -20.13 -6.85
N LEU A 247 -3.37 -20.62 -5.74
CA LEU A 247 -2.26 -21.57 -5.76
C LEU A 247 -2.70 -23.04 -5.64
N ALA A 248 -3.90 -23.33 -5.13
CA ALA A 248 -4.43 -24.69 -4.98
C ALA A 248 -4.31 -25.56 -6.26
N PRO A 249 -4.59 -25.06 -7.49
CA PRO A 249 -4.45 -25.85 -8.71
C PRO A 249 -3.00 -26.34 -8.98
N PHE A 250 -2.01 -25.62 -8.48
CA PHE A 250 -0.59 -25.97 -8.66
C PHE A 250 -0.12 -26.98 -7.62
N VAL A 251 -0.72 -26.98 -6.43
CA VAL A 251 -0.57 -28.05 -5.45
C VAL A 251 -1.10 -29.36 -6.03
N ASP A 252 -2.28 -29.33 -6.64
CA ASP A 252 -2.90 -30.49 -7.26
C ASP A 252 -2.07 -31.05 -8.43
N ARG A 253 -1.49 -30.16 -9.25
CA ARG A 253 -0.55 -30.59 -10.30
C ARG A 253 0.72 -31.23 -9.72
N SER A 254 1.25 -30.68 -8.64
CA SER A 254 2.41 -31.24 -7.94
C SER A 254 2.08 -32.60 -7.33
N PHE A 255 0.87 -32.77 -6.75
CA PHE A 255 0.41 -34.06 -6.24
C PHE A 255 0.36 -35.11 -7.34
N ARG A 256 -0.27 -34.82 -8.49
CA ARG A 256 -0.30 -35.75 -9.62
C ARG A 256 1.11 -36.13 -10.10
N ARG A 257 2.02 -35.17 -10.19
CA ARG A 257 3.41 -35.42 -10.53
C ARG A 257 4.09 -36.33 -9.50
N ASN A 258 3.93 -36.06 -8.22
CA ASN A 258 4.50 -36.85 -7.15
C ASN A 258 3.89 -38.26 -7.09
N LEU A 259 2.58 -38.39 -7.35
CA LEU A 259 1.92 -39.66 -7.49
C LEU A 259 2.48 -40.47 -8.69
N ALA A 260 2.63 -39.81 -9.86
CA ALA A 260 3.24 -40.46 -11.04
C ALA A 260 4.65 -40.96 -10.77
N ILE A 261 5.46 -40.21 -9.99
CA ILE A 261 6.80 -40.68 -9.57
C ILE A 261 6.70 -41.95 -8.71
N GLN A 262 5.77 -41.98 -7.73
CA GLN A 262 5.60 -43.12 -6.87
C GLN A 262 5.08 -44.34 -7.65
N LEU A 263 4.15 -44.12 -8.57
CA LEU A 263 3.61 -45.18 -9.44
C LEU A 263 4.70 -45.75 -10.38
N ASN A 264 5.51 -44.87 -10.99
CA ASN A 264 6.62 -45.28 -11.84
C ASN A 264 7.65 -46.10 -11.05
N ALA A 265 7.99 -45.68 -9.83
CA ALA A 265 8.94 -46.40 -8.98
C ALA A 265 8.43 -47.76 -8.50
N MET A 266 7.12 -48.00 -8.54
CA MET A 266 6.50 -49.31 -8.19
C MET A 266 6.22 -50.18 -9.42
N ALA A 267 6.43 -49.67 -10.61
CA ALA A 267 6.14 -50.38 -11.87
C ALA A 267 6.84 -51.72 -11.98
N ASP A 268 8.08 -51.75 -11.48
CA ASP A 268 8.90 -52.98 -11.53
C ASP A 268 8.44 -54.07 -10.55
N TYR A 269 7.43 -53.81 -9.71
CA TYR A 269 6.98 -54.68 -8.62
C TYR A 269 5.47 -55.01 -8.67
N SER A 270 4.70 -54.56 -9.69
CA SER A 270 3.25 -54.71 -9.73
C SER A 270 2.76 -55.53 -10.92
N GLU A 271 2.04 -56.63 -10.66
CA GLU A 271 1.29 -57.41 -11.67
C GLU A 271 -0.18 -56.95 -11.82
N ASP A 272 -0.57 -55.81 -11.19
CA ASP A 272 -1.95 -55.33 -11.15
C ASP A 272 -2.36 -54.68 -12.50
N PRO A 273 -3.45 -55.19 -13.17
CA PRO A 273 -3.92 -54.67 -14.45
C PRO A 273 -4.36 -53.20 -14.43
N ALA A 274 -4.91 -52.73 -13.31
CA ALA A 274 -5.32 -51.32 -13.15
C ALA A 274 -4.10 -50.36 -13.15
N PHE A 275 -2.96 -50.86 -12.72
CA PHE A 275 -1.68 -50.18 -12.73
C PHE A 275 -1.06 -50.18 -14.13
N ALA A 276 -1.21 -51.27 -14.87
CA ALA A 276 -0.62 -51.49 -16.18
C ALA A 276 -1.09 -50.42 -17.20
N GLN A 277 -2.34 -49.91 -17.07
CA GLN A 277 -2.84 -48.91 -18.00
C GLN A 277 -2.07 -47.57 -17.95
N TYR A 278 -1.44 -47.24 -16.82
CA TYR A 278 -0.61 -46.03 -16.69
C TYR A 278 0.84 -46.25 -17.12
N LEU A 279 1.27 -47.53 -17.22
CA LEU A 279 2.65 -47.92 -17.44
C LEU A 279 2.93 -48.46 -18.85
N GLN A 280 1.87 -48.93 -19.57
CA GLN A 280 2.05 -49.58 -20.88
C GLN A 280 2.26 -48.54 -22.02
N GLN A 281 3.51 -48.24 -22.29
CA GLN A 281 4.07 -48.01 -23.62
C GLN A 281 5.54 -48.39 -23.60
N GLU A 282 5.88 -49.51 -24.27
CA GLU A 282 7.27 -49.88 -24.52
C GLU A 282 7.97 -48.77 -25.33
N GLY A 283 9.07 -48.24 -24.82
CA GLY A 283 9.97 -47.41 -25.61
C GLY A 283 10.53 -46.15 -24.98
N ASP A 284 10.00 -45.65 -23.86
CA ASP A 284 10.54 -44.45 -23.24
C ASP A 284 11.73 -44.77 -22.32
N ALA A 285 12.94 -44.62 -22.84
CA ALA A 285 14.16 -44.63 -22.03
C ALA A 285 14.30 -43.37 -21.14
N ASP A 286 13.41 -42.39 -21.33
CA ASP A 286 13.40 -41.13 -20.59
C ASP A 286 12.35 -41.19 -19.46
N ILE A 287 12.83 -41.26 -18.22
CA ILE A 287 12.02 -41.27 -17.01
C ILE A 287 11.11 -40.04 -16.91
N GLU A 288 11.60 -38.87 -17.33
CA GLU A 288 10.84 -37.61 -17.28
C GLU A 288 9.66 -37.64 -18.27
N ALA A 289 9.85 -38.19 -19.46
CA ALA A 289 8.77 -38.37 -20.43
C ALA A 289 7.71 -39.35 -19.92
N THR A 290 8.10 -40.40 -19.27
CA THR A 290 7.19 -41.39 -18.64
C THR A 290 6.40 -40.76 -17.50
N ILE A 291 7.03 -40.01 -16.57
CA ILE A 291 6.35 -39.32 -15.49
C ILE A 291 5.35 -38.29 -16.06
N LYS A 292 5.75 -37.54 -17.08
CA LYS A 292 4.87 -36.54 -17.74
C LYS A 292 3.65 -37.20 -18.39
N ARG A 293 3.80 -38.37 -18.99
CA ARG A 293 2.71 -39.15 -19.59
C ARG A 293 1.75 -39.68 -18.53
N ILE A 294 2.24 -40.28 -17.44
CA ILE A 294 1.42 -40.75 -16.32
C ILE A 294 0.67 -39.54 -15.69
N THR A 295 1.36 -38.46 -15.45
CA THR A 295 0.74 -37.22 -14.89
C THR A 295 -0.43 -36.72 -15.73
N LYS A 296 -0.28 -36.76 -17.08
CA LYS A 296 -1.38 -36.38 -18.01
C LYS A 296 -2.54 -37.37 -17.94
N GLY A 297 -2.26 -38.69 -17.84
CA GLY A 297 -3.27 -39.72 -17.66
C GLY A 297 -4.09 -39.50 -16.40
N LEU A 298 -3.42 -39.32 -15.25
CA LEU A 298 -4.06 -39.02 -13.97
C LEU A 298 -4.95 -37.76 -14.02
N ALA A 299 -4.49 -36.71 -14.72
CA ALA A 299 -5.29 -35.51 -14.90
C ALA A 299 -6.54 -35.75 -15.78
N LYS A 300 -6.41 -36.56 -16.84
CA LYS A 300 -7.53 -36.92 -17.73
C LYS A 300 -8.58 -37.75 -16.98
N ASP A 301 -8.15 -38.63 -16.10
CA ASP A 301 -9.02 -39.49 -15.31
C ASP A 301 -9.57 -38.77 -14.05
N GLY A 302 -9.35 -37.47 -13.92
CA GLY A 302 -9.89 -36.66 -12.82
C GLY A 302 -9.24 -36.89 -11.46
N VAL A 303 -8.07 -37.53 -11.41
CA VAL A 303 -7.35 -37.80 -10.15
C VAL A 303 -6.87 -36.47 -9.57
N SER A 304 -7.26 -36.20 -8.35
CA SER A 304 -7.00 -34.94 -7.65
C SER A 304 -6.68 -35.18 -6.17
N MET A 305 -5.83 -34.36 -5.59
CA MET A 305 -5.60 -34.35 -4.15
C MET A 305 -6.84 -33.92 -3.36
N ASN A 306 -7.77 -33.21 -4.00
CA ASN A 306 -9.05 -32.81 -3.40
C ASN A 306 -10.05 -33.99 -3.32
N THR A 307 -9.78 -35.09 -4.02
CA THR A 307 -10.54 -36.34 -3.85
C THR A 307 -10.27 -36.92 -2.44
N PRO A 308 -11.30 -37.41 -1.72
CA PRO A 308 -11.10 -38.05 -0.42
C PRO A 308 -10.03 -39.12 -0.47
N THR A 309 -9.14 -39.13 0.50
CA THR A 309 -7.99 -40.04 0.54
C THR A 309 -8.46 -41.51 0.55
N THR A 310 -9.61 -41.80 1.14
CA THR A 310 -10.23 -43.11 1.13
C THR A 310 -10.57 -43.56 -0.28
N SER A 311 -11.11 -42.68 -1.10
CA SER A 311 -11.43 -42.98 -2.51
C SER A 311 -10.15 -43.18 -3.34
N LEU A 312 -9.11 -42.42 -3.08
CA LEU A 312 -7.81 -42.60 -3.74
C LEU A 312 -7.18 -43.97 -3.39
N TYR A 313 -7.39 -44.50 -2.17
CA TYR A 313 -6.88 -45.80 -1.77
C TYR A 313 -7.57 -46.95 -2.50
N PHE A 314 -8.77 -46.77 -3.04
CA PHE A 314 -9.41 -47.77 -3.90
C PHE A 314 -8.81 -47.79 -5.32
N LEU A 315 -8.26 -46.66 -5.76
CA LEU A 315 -7.72 -46.52 -7.09
C LEU A 315 -6.22 -46.81 -7.16
N PHE A 316 -5.49 -46.58 -6.06
CA PHE A 316 -4.03 -46.65 -6.03
C PHE A 316 -3.53 -47.24 -4.70
N PRO A 317 -2.33 -47.84 -4.69
CA PRO A 317 -1.74 -48.33 -3.46
C PRO A 317 -1.61 -47.26 -2.40
N LYS A 318 -2.11 -47.52 -1.21
CA LYS A 318 -2.09 -46.55 -0.09
C LYS A 318 -0.72 -45.92 0.12
N LYS A 319 0.35 -46.74 0.07
CA LYS A 319 1.72 -46.23 0.24
C LYS A 319 2.14 -45.23 -0.82
N CYS A 320 1.64 -45.30 -2.07
CA CYS A 320 1.89 -44.34 -3.11
C CYS A 320 1.18 -43.02 -2.83
N ILE A 321 -0.10 -43.09 -2.42
CA ILE A 321 -0.90 -41.91 -2.06
C ILE A 321 -0.29 -41.20 -0.86
N ASP A 322 0.01 -41.93 0.23
CA ASP A 322 0.58 -41.34 1.44
C ASP A 322 1.91 -40.63 1.16
N LYS A 323 2.79 -41.27 0.36
CA LYS A 323 4.05 -40.64 -0.06
C LYS A 323 3.84 -39.46 -0.99
N ALA A 324 2.93 -39.54 -1.95
CA ALA A 324 2.64 -38.44 -2.86
C ALA A 324 2.13 -37.21 -2.09
N ILE A 325 1.23 -37.40 -1.12
CA ILE A 325 0.76 -36.32 -0.21
C ILE A 325 1.94 -35.74 0.58
N ALA A 326 2.76 -36.57 1.22
CA ALA A 326 3.90 -36.14 2.02
C ALA A 326 4.93 -35.34 1.19
N PHE A 327 5.26 -35.81 -0.02
CA PHE A 327 6.15 -35.07 -0.91
C PHE A 327 5.54 -33.74 -1.38
N THR A 328 4.24 -33.71 -1.65
CA THR A 328 3.54 -32.50 -2.04
C THR A 328 3.49 -31.48 -0.89
N ASP A 329 3.30 -31.92 0.35
CA ASP A 329 3.40 -31.06 1.54
C ASP A 329 4.81 -30.47 1.68
N CYS A 330 5.86 -31.28 1.49
CA CYS A 330 7.25 -30.82 1.50
C CYS A 330 7.54 -29.82 0.39
N ASP A 331 7.13 -30.13 -0.85
CA ASP A 331 7.27 -29.23 -2.01
C ASP A 331 6.57 -27.90 -1.77
N THR A 332 5.36 -27.94 -1.19
CA THR A 332 4.57 -26.74 -0.89
C THR A 332 5.24 -25.92 0.21
N HIS A 333 5.80 -26.57 1.22
CA HIS A 333 6.53 -25.87 2.28
C HIS A 333 7.75 -25.15 1.72
N GLN A 334 8.58 -25.84 0.95
CA GLN A 334 9.77 -25.24 0.31
C GLN A 334 9.40 -24.09 -0.64
N ALA A 335 8.28 -24.23 -1.36
CA ALA A 335 7.77 -23.16 -2.22
C ALA A 335 7.35 -21.91 -1.44
N MET A 336 6.66 -22.08 -0.32
CA MET A 336 6.23 -20.97 0.54
C MET A 336 7.43 -20.31 1.27
N GLU A 337 8.38 -21.09 1.73
CA GLU A 337 9.62 -20.59 2.32
C GLU A 337 10.40 -19.75 1.30
N ALA A 338 10.61 -20.26 0.08
CA ALA A 338 11.27 -19.51 -0.99
C ALA A 338 10.53 -18.22 -1.35
N LEU A 339 9.19 -18.23 -1.37
CA LEU A 339 8.38 -17.03 -1.63
C LEU A 339 8.60 -15.97 -0.54
N VAL A 340 8.54 -16.35 0.74
CA VAL A 340 8.76 -15.45 1.88
C VAL A 340 10.18 -14.87 1.81
N HIS A 341 11.20 -15.68 1.56
CA HIS A 341 12.59 -15.22 1.41
C HIS A 341 12.75 -14.24 0.25
N ASN A 342 12.19 -14.53 -0.93
CA ASN A 342 12.27 -13.67 -2.10
C ASN A 342 11.63 -12.31 -1.85
N LEU A 343 10.46 -12.26 -1.22
CA LEU A 343 9.75 -11.01 -0.93
C LEU A 343 10.40 -10.15 0.16
N ASN A 344 11.36 -10.68 0.91
CA ASN A 344 12.14 -9.94 1.90
C ASN A 344 13.57 -9.60 1.44
N SER A 345 14.08 -10.26 0.39
CA SER A 345 15.49 -10.15 -0.01
C SER A 345 15.65 -9.43 -1.35
N LEU A 346 14.71 -9.61 -2.29
CA LEU A 346 14.80 -9.04 -3.62
C LEU A 346 14.26 -7.61 -3.65
N GLN A 347 15.16 -6.67 -3.68
CA GLN A 347 14.89 -5.24 -3.75
C GLN A 347 14.62 -4.84 -5.20
N SER A 348 13.34 -4.82 -5.60
CA SER A 348 12.92 -4.54 -6.98
C SER A 348 12.64 -3.06 -7.25
N ARG A 349 12.56 -2.22 -6.23
CA ARG A 349 12.24 -0.79 -6.35
C ARG A 349 13.45 0.09 -6.09
N SER A 350 13.42 1.32 -6.65
CA SER A 350 14.43 2.34 -6.35
C SER A 350 14.48 2.62 -4.84
N GLY A 351 15.66 2.89 -4.30
CA GLY A 351 15.85 3.12 -2.87
C GLY A 351 16.00 1.85 -2.04
N ASN A 352 16.27 0.69 -2.67
CA ASN A 352 16.43 -0.61 -2.01
C ASN A 352 15.16 -1.09 -1.28
N GLN A 353 13.98 -0.75 -1.79
CA GLN A 353 12.73 -1.27 -1.26
C GLN A 353 12.41 -2.67 -1.78
N VAL A 354 11.95 -3.53 -0.87
CA VAL A 354 11.25 -4.76 -1.23
C VAL A 354 9.79 -4.45 -1.59
N PRO A 355 9.11 -5.31 -2.38
CA PRO A 355 7.70 -5.12 -2.70
C PRO A 355 6.81 -5.08 -1.44
N PHE A 356 5.99 -4.05 -1.28
CA PHE A 356 4.96 -4.00 -0.25
C PHE A 356 3.84 -4.99 -0.57
N SER A 357 4.12 -6.26 -0.32
CA SER A 357 3.26 -7.37 -0.70
C SER A 357 2.33 -7.81 0.42
N SER A 358 1.12 -8.26 0.05
CA SER A 358 0.12 -8.80 0.97
C SER A 358 -0.56 -10.02 0.38
N LEU A 359 -0.78 -11.06 1.20
CA LEU A 359 -1.44 -12.29 0.80
C LEU A 359 -2.64 -12.55 1.70
N ASN A 360 -3.86 -12.54 1.11
CA ASN A 360 -5.09 -12.87 1.81
C ASN A 360 -5.45 -14.33 1.55
N PHE A 361 -5.79 -15.09 2.59
CA PHE A 361 -6.05 -16.52 2.52
C PHE A 361 -6.91 -16.99 3.70
N GLY A 362 -7.29 -18.27 3.74
CA GLY A 362 -7.93 -18.91 4.89
C GLY A 362 -9.35 -19.40 4.63
N LEU A 363 -9.95 -19.19 3.45
CA LEU A 363 -11.30 -19.62 3.11
C LEU A 363 -11.36 -20.83 2.19
N ASP A 364 -10.27 -21.22 1.53
CA ASP A 364 -10.26 -22.46 0.73
C ASP A 364 -10.25 -23.68 1.67
N VAL A 365 -11.35 -24.45 1.61
CA VAL A 365 -11.54 -25.66 2.41
C VAL A 365 -11.06 -26.92 1.69
N SER A 366 -10.65 -26.81 0.44
CA SER A 366 -10.08 -27.93 -0.32
C SER A 366 -8.76 -28.40 0.28
N ALA A 367 -8.41 -29.68 0.10
CA ALA A 367 -7.13 -30.21 0.59
C ALA A 367 -5.92 -29.42 0.04
N CYS A 368 -6.00 -29.00 -1.23
CA CYS A 368 -4.94 -28.23 -1.87
C CYS A 368 -4.81 -26.81 -1.29
N GLY A 369 -5.93 -26.07 -1.14
CA GLY A 369 -5.91 -24.71 -0.59
C GLY A 369 -5.51 -24.68 0.89
N ARG A 370 -5.99 -25.66 1.67
CA ARG A 370 -5.55 -25.85 3.06
C ARG A 370 -4.05 -26.12 3.16
N MET A 371 -3.48 -26.88 2.23
CA MET A 371 -2.04 -27.15 2.19
C MET A 371 -1.23 -25.88 1.90
N VAL A 372 -1.73 -25.00 1.00
CA VAL A 372 -1.12 -23.68 0.77
C VAL A 372 -1.14 -22.86 2.07
N SER A 373 -2.32 -22.70 2.67
CA SER A 373 -2.51 -21.88 3.88
C SER A 373 -1.65 -22.38 5.04
N LYS A 374 -1.64 -23.69 5.29
CA LYS A 374 -0.84 -24.36 6.32
C LYS A 374 0.67 -24.07 6.14
N ASN A 375 1.18 -24.28 4.93
CA ASN A 375 2.62 -24.16 4.67
C ASN A 375 3.09 -22.71 4.56
N LEU A 376 2.25 -21.79 4.10
CA LEU A 376 2.53 -20.35 4.15
C LEU A 376 2.70 -19.87 5.60
N MET A 377 1.77 -20.25 6.49
CA MET A 377 1.87 -19.91 7.92
C MET A 377 3.05 -20.64 8.59
N ARG A 378 3.38 -21.85 8.17
CA ARG A 378 4.54 -22.57 8.65
C ARG A 378 5.84 -21.85 8.29
N ALA A 379 6.01 -21.46 7.03
CA ALA A 379 7.17 -20.69 6.58
C ALA A 379 7.32 -19.36 7.35
N GLN A 380 6.22 -18.64 7.58
CA GLN A 380 6.23 -17.42 8.38
C GLN A 380 6.60 -17.69 9.85
N TYR A 381 6.08 -18.77 10.44
CA TYR A 381 6.36 -19.14 11.83
C TYR A 381 7.83 -19.54 12.05
N GLU A 382 8.41 -20.30 11.15
CA GLU A 382 9.82 -20.71 11.16
C GLU A 382 10.72 -19.48 10.97
N GLY A 383 10.32 -18.53 10.11
CA GLY A 383 11.03 -17.29 9.83
C GLY A 383 12.17 -17.46 8.83
N MET A 384 12.91 -16.40 8.60
CA MET A 384 14.03 -16.36 7.64
C MET A 384 15.35 -16.75 8.31
N GLY A 385 16.20 -17.49 7.61
CA GLY A 385 17.55 -17.87 8.06
C GLY A 385 17.55 -18.47 9.46
N ASP A 386 18.18 -17.81 10.40
CA ASP A 386 18.24 -18.23 11.82
C ASP A 386 16.95 -17.98 12.62
N GLY A 387 15.82 -17.85 11.95
CA GLY A 387 14.52 -17.63 12.58
C GLY A 387 14.13 -16.18 12.74
N LEU A 388 14.62 -15.26 11.91
CA LEU A 388 14.25 -13.86 11.92
C LEU A 388 12.83 -13.65 11.40
N THR A 389 12.12 -12.68 11.98
CA THR A 389 10.75 -12.34 11.56
C THR A 389 10.76 -11.73 10.17
N ALA A 390 10.03 -12.34 9.22
CA ALA A 390 9.80 -11.78 7.90
C ALA A 390 8.87 -10.57 8.00
N ILE A 391 9.25 -9.47 7.33
CA ILE A 391 8.46 -8.22 7.29
C ILE A 391 7.39 -8.30 6.20
N PHE A 392 7.70 -8.95 5.09
CA PHE A 392 6.81 -9.22 3.96
C PHE A 392 6.79 -10.72 3.61
N PRO A 393 5.71 -11.20 2.99
CA PRO A 393 4.44 -10.51 2.73
C PRO A 393 3.65 -10.26 4.02
N ILE A 394 2.79 -9.24 4.02
CA ILE A 394 1.78 -9.08 5.06
C ILE A 394 0.78 -10.22 4.90
N LEU A 395 0.75 -11.14 5.85
CA LEU A 395 -0.21 -12.24 5.86
C LEU A 395 -1.54 -11.79 6.45
N ILE A 396 -2.64 -12.14 5.79
CA ILE A 396 -4.00 -11.72 6.17
C ILE A 396 -4.90 -12.95 6.13
N PHE A 397 -5.30 -13.41 7.32
CA PHE A 397 -6.16 -14.57 7.48
C PHE A 397 -7.62 -14.15 7.53
N LYS A 398 -8.44 -14.69 6.65
CA LYS A 398 -9.88 -14.42 6.57
C LYS A 398 -10.64 -15.30 7.54
N LEU A 399 -11.42 -14.68 8.43
CA LEU A 399 -12.30 -15.34 9.38
C LEU A 399 -13.75 -15.29 8.87
N MET A 400 -14.38 -16.46 8.79
CA MET A 400 -15.76 -16.60 8.39
C MET A 400 -16.39 -17.84 9.05
N LYS A 401 -17.57 -17.69 9.65
CA LYS A 401 -18.35 -18.81 10.20
C LYS A 401 -18.69 -19.81 9.11
N GLY A 402 -18.65 -21.07 9.42
CA GLY A 402 -18.82 -22.12 8.44
C GLY A 402 -17.54 -22.49 7.66
N TYR A 403 -16.45 -21.70 7.75
CA TYR A 403 -15.19 -21.94 7.02
C TYR A 403 -13.97 -22.01 7.92
N SER A 404 -13.76 -20.99 8.78
CA SER A 404 -12.51 -20.85 9.49
C SER A 404 -12.64 -20.31 10.93
N PHE A 405 -13.86 -19.99 11.40
CA PHE A 405 -14.02 -19.33 12.69
C PHE A 405 -14.44 -20.26 13.83
N LEU A 406 -15.48 -21.07 13.63
CA LEU A 406 -16.04 -21.96 14.64
C LEU A 406 -15.19 -23.25 14.80
N GLU A 407 -15.21 -23.85 15.98
CA GLU A 407 -14.51 -25.12 16.26
C GLU A 407 -14.91 -26.27 15.31
N THR A 408 -16.15 -26.24 14.85
CA THR A 408 -16.68 -27.18 13.86
C THR A 408 -16.29 -26.88 12.42
N ASP A 409 -15.64 -25.75 12.17
CA ASP A 409 -15.28 -25.32 10.82
C ASP A 409 -14.08 -26.07 10.26
N PRO A 410 -14.03 -26.36 8.93
CA PRO A 410 -12.97 -27.17 8.33
C PRO A 410 -11.58 -26.54 8.44
N ASN A 411 -11.49 -25.22 8.53
CA ASN A 411 -10.23 -24.48 8.65
C ASN A 411 -10.00 -23.95 10.08
N PHE A 412 -10.70 -24.48 11.09
CA PHE A 412 -10.47 -24.06 12.48
C PHE A 412 -9.05 -24.36 12.96
N ASP A 413 -8.50 -25.50 12.59
CA ASP A 413 -7.10 -25.85 12.85
C ASP A 413 -6.11 -24.84 12.24
N LEU A 414 -6.42 -24.33 11.03
CA LEU A 414 -5.65 -23.25 10.39
C LEU A 414 -5.78 -21.94 11.16
N LYS A 415 -6.97 -21.59 11.70
CA LYS A 415 -7.13 -20.45 12.62
C LYS A 415 -6.24 -20.59 13.85
N GLN A 416 -6.20 -21.80 14.45
CA GLN A 416 -5.32 -22.05 15.59
C GLN A 416 -3.83 -21.91 15.22
N GLN A 417 -3.44 -22.36 14.04
CA GLN A 417 -2.08 -22.15 13.52
C GLN A 417 -1.80 -20.66 13.29
N ALA A 418 -2.76 -19.91 12.74
CA ALA A 418 -2.66 -18.47 12.53
C ALA A 418 -2.45 -17.70 13.83
N ILE A 419 -3.21 -18.04 14.89
CA ILE A 419 -3.06 -17.44 16.22
C ILE A 419 -1.68 -17.73 16.82
N ARG A 420 -1.18 -18.98 16.70
CA ARG A 420 0.18 -19.34 17.14
C ARG A 420 1.25 -18.57 16.35
N CYS A 421 1.06 -18.42 15.05
CA CYS A 421 1.96 -17.67 14.20
C CYS A 421 1.96 -16.18 14.58
N LEU A 422 0.78 -15.56 14.79
CA LEU A 422 0.66 -14.20 15.27
C LEU A 422 1.39 -13.99 16.60
N ALA A 423 1.19 -14.87 17.57
CA ALA A 423 1.80 -14.79 18.89
C ALA A 423 3.34 -14.78 18.84
N ARG A 424 3.93 -15.32 17.78
CA ARG A 424 5.40 -15.37 17.60
C ARG A 424 5.92 -14.35 16.60
N ARG A 425 5.16 -14.07 15.52
CA ARG A 425 5.67 -13.36 14.33
C ARG A 425 4.87 -12.12 13.93
N PHE A 426 3.92 -11.65 14.75
CA PHE A 426 3.04 -10.51 14.46
C PHE A 426 2.09 -10.70 13.28
N TYR A 427 2.22 -11.75 12.50
CA TYR A 427 1.36 -12.13 11.38
C TYR A 427 0.79 -13.53 11.60
N PRO A 428 -0.39 -13.82 10.99
CA PRO A 428 -1.20 -12.96 10.14
C PRO A 428 -1.99 -11.89 10.90
N ASN A 429 -2.39 -10.82 10.20
CA ASN A 429 -3.52 -10.00 10.58
C ASN A 429 -4.81 -10.73 10.22
N PHE A 430 -5.95 -10.31 10.77
CA PHE A 430 -7.25 -10.97 10.57
C PHE A 430 -8.26 -10.04 9.91
N VAL A 431 -9.06 -10.60 8.98
CA VAL A 431 -10.21 -9.95 8.38
C VAL A 431 -11.47 -10.71 8.76
N SER A 432 -12.46 -10.03 9.34
CA SER A 432 -13.80 -10.58 9.53
C SER A 432 -14.62 -10.42 8.26
N VAL A 433 -14.92 -11.53 7.60
CA VAL A 433 -15.80 -11.56 6.43
C VAL A 433 -17.27 -11.39 6.86
N ASP A 434 -17.61 -11.82 8.05
CA ASP A 434 -18.97 -11.79 8.61
C ASP A 434 -19.38 -10.45 9.25
N SER A 435 -18.47 -9.46 9.34
CA SER A 435 -18.88 -8.15 9.82
C SER A 435 -20.02 -7.61 8.95
N THR A 436 -20.99 -6.93 9.57
CA THR A 436 -22.25 -6.53 8.94
C THR A 436 -22.07 -5.77 7.63
N PHE A 437 -20.99 -5.01 7.50
CA PHE A 437 -20.64 -4.24 6.32
C PHE A 437 -19.77 -4.99 5.29
N ASN A 438 -19.25 -6.19 5.62
CA ASN A 438 -18.47 -7.05 4.71
C ASN A 438 -19.32 -8.15 4.08
N LYS A 439 -20.26 -8.67 4.84
CA LYS A 439 -21.13 -9.79 4.42
C LYS A 439 -21.79 -9.62 3.05
N PRO A 440 -22.25 -8.43 2.63
CA PRO A 440 -22.84 -8.23 1.28
C PRO A 440 -21.87 -8.49 0.12
N TYR A 441 -20.57 -8.49 0.36
CA TYR A 441 -19.53 -8.63 -0.67
C TYR A 441 -19.00 -10.06 -0.82
N VAL A 442 -19.69 -11.06 -0.28
CA VAL A 442 -19.33 -12.47 -0.43
C VAL A 442 -20.13 -13.08 -1.56
N LYS A 443 -19.45 -13.68 -2.53
CA LYS A 443 -20.06 -14.45 -3.61
C LYS A 443 -19.84 -15.93 -3.40
N TYR A 444 -20.89 -16.68 -3.51
CA TYR A 444 -20.87 -18.14 -3.38
C TYR A 444 -20.96 -18.82 -4.73
N LEU A 445 -20.29 -19.96 -4.87
CA LEU A 445 -20.45 -20.84 -6.04
C LEU A 445 -21.88 -21.36 -6.11
N THR A 446 -22.49 -21.22 -7.30
CA THR A 446 -23.81 -21.75 -7.60
C THR A 446 -23.77 -23.03 -8.43
N LYS A 447 -22.57 -23.60 -8.62
CA LYS A 447 -22.32 -24.78 -9.45
C LYS A 447 -22.38 -26.09 -8.65
N THR A 448 -22.36 -27.21 -9.37
CA THR A 448 -22.36 -28.56 -8.85
C THR A 448 -21.37 -28.74 -7.71
N ILE A 449 -21.84 -29.21 -6.57
CA ILE A 449 -21.00 -29.58 -5.44
C ILE A 449 -20.78 -31.07 -5.55
N GLU A 450 -19.51 -31.48 -5.70
CA GLU A 450 -19.12 -32.87 -5.53
C GLU A 450 -19.00 -33.17 -4.04
N ILE A 451 -19.89 -33.98 -3.54
CA ILE A 451 -19.83 -34.44 -2.17
C ILE A 451 -18.87 -35.60 -2.12
N GLY A 452 -17.81 -35.42 -1.49
CA GLY A 452 -16.54 -36.09 -1.42
C GLY A 452 -16.46 -37.60 -1.15
N ASP A 453 -17.51 -38.36 -1.27
CA ASP A 453 -17.45 -39.80 -1.41
C ASP A 453 -18.19 -40.19 -2.67
N PRO A 454 -17.53 -40.79 -3.69
CA PRO A 454 -18.22 -41.21 -4.93
C PRO A 454 -19.35 -42.21 -4.68
N SER A 455 -19.43 -42.80 -3.50
CA SER A 455 -20.57 -43.63 -3.08
C SER A 455 -21.77 -42.81 -2.64
N LEU A 456 -21.63 -41.51 -2.40
CA LEU A 456 -22.68 -40.71 -1.86
C LEU A 456 -23.49 -40.00 -2.93
N PHE A 457 -23.06 -39.01 -3.60
CA PHE A 457 -23.72 -38.41 -4.79
C PHE A 457 -23.08 -37.09 -5.25
N THR A 458 -23.33 -36.67 -6.49
CA THR A 458 -23.00 -35.34 -7.00
C THR A 458 -24.28 -34.49 -7.00
N ALA A 459 -24.29 -33.35 -6.35
CA ALA A 459 -25.44 -32.47 -6.25
C ALA A 459 -25.23 -31.20 -7.04
N LYS A 460 -26.25 -30.78 -7.84
CA LYS A 460 -26.31 -29.43 -8.41
C LYS A 460 -27.07 -28.53 -7.46
N VAL A 461 -26.43 -27.47 -7.02
CA VAL A 461 -27.07 -26.48 -6.19
C VAL A 461 -27.61 -25.38 -7.08
N ARG A 462 -28.96 -25.25 -7.11
CA ARG A 462 -29.65 -24.14 -7.77
C ARG A 462 -30.28 -23.27 -6.72
N GLY A 463 -30.18 -22.01 -6.87
CA GLY A 463 -31.03 -21.10 -6.14
C GLY A 463 -30.34 -19.89 -5.55
N LYS A 464 -31.18 -18.92 -5.30
CA LYS A 464 -30.91 -17.75 -4.51
C LYS A 464 -31.60 -17.93 -3.18
N ASP A 465 -30.89 -17.60 -2.17
CA ASP A 465 -31.35 -17.28 -0.84
C ASP A 465 -31.74 -18.48 0.00
N GLU A 466 -32.68 -19.08 0.22
CA GLU A 466 -33.05 -19.93 1.38
C GLU A 466 -33.37 -21.39 1.03
N LEU A 467 -33.57 -21.67 -0.24
CA LEU A 467 -33.89 -23.02 -0.71
C LEU A 467 -32.84 -23.49 -1.72
N VAL A 468 -32.20 -24.59 -1.43
CA VAL A 468 -31.31 -25.24 -2.39
C VAL A 468 -31.98 -26.47 -2.90
N HIS A 469 -32.26 -26.48 -4.20
CA HIS A 469 -32.65 -27.69 -4.89
C HIS A 469 -31.39 -28.49 -5.24
N VAL A 470 -31.30 -29.68 -4.70
CA VAL A 470 -30.32 -30.66 -5.09
C VAL A 470 -30.94 -31.51 -6.20
N GLU A 471 -30.50 -31.28 -7.45
CA GLU A 471 -30.99 -32.06 -8.58
C GLU A 471 -30.21 -33.38 -8.75
N ARG A 472 -30.91 -34.45 -9.00
CA ARG A 472 -30.34 -35.72 -9.42
C ARG A 472 -29.58 -35.51 -10.72
N VAL A 473 -28.29 -35.86 -10.73
CA VAL A 473 -27.56 -36.02 -11.96
C VAL A 473 -28.01 -37.36 -12.61
N GLU A 474 -28.48 -37.32 -13.82
CA GLU A 474 -29.12 -38.45 -14.54
C GLU A 474 -28.30 -39.74 -14.59
N LYS A 475 -27.08 -39.77 -14.09
CA LYS A 475 -26.19 -40.94 -14.07
C LYS A 475 -25.98 -41.57 -12.71
N THR A 476 -26.64 -41.10 -11.66
CA THR A 476 -26.56 -41.67 -10.33
C THR A 476 -27.90 -42.24 -9.91
N GLU A 477 -27.90 -43.47 -9.37
CA GLU A 477 -29.10 -44.17 -8.92
C GLU A 477 -29.72 -43.57 -7.62
N PHE A 478 -29.25 -42.41 -7.16
CA PHE A 478 -29.63 -41.85 -5.87
C PHE A 478 -30.67 -40.75 -5.95
N PRO A 479 -31.61 -40.68 -4.97
CA PRO A 479 -32.70 -39.70 -4.97
C PRO A 479 -32.18 -38.27 -4.65
N ILE A 480 -32.90 -37.28 -5.13
CA ILE A 480 -32.67 -35.85 -4.91
C ILE A 480 -33.51 -35.38 -3.72
N TYR A 481 -32.92 -34.54 -2.90
CA TYR A 481 -33.60 -33.94 -1.76
C TYR A 481 -33.58 -32.44 -1.83
N GLU A 482 -34.69 -31.79 -1.41
CA GLU A 482 -34.77 -30.36 -1.19
C GLU A 482 -34.29 -30.02 0.21
N TYR A 483 -33.49 -28.97 0.32
CA TYR A 483 -32.92 -28.54 1.61
C TYR A 483 -33.20 -27.08 1.88
N HIS A 484 -33.62 -26.78 3.12
CA HIS A 484 -33.63 -25.44 3.63
C HIS A 484 -32.24 -25.08 4.15
N ILE A 485 -31.72 -23.95 3.67
CA ILE A 485 -30.43 -23.41 4.12
C ILE A 485 -30.74 -22.24 5.06
N ALA A 486 -30.27 -22.31 6.28
CA ALA A 486 -30.23 -21.14 7.15
C ALA A 486 -29.28 -20.09 6.56
N PRO A 487 -29.59 -18.77 6.59
CA PRO A 487 -28.85 -17.72 5.89
C PRO A 487 -27.34 -17.69 6.21
N ASP A 488 -26.93 -18.23 7.33
CA ASP A 488 -25.59 -18.10 7.87
C ASP A 488 -24.79 -19.39 7.95
N ASP A 489 -25.36 -20.56 7.51
CA ASP A 489 -24.85 -21.82 8.01
C ASP A 489 -24.60 -22.93 6.99
N LEU A 490 -24.07 -23.99 7.51
CA LEU A 490 -23.88 -25.31 6.97
C LEU A 490 -25.15 -25.84 6.33
N TRP A 491 -25.06 -26.40 5.15
CA TRP A 491 -26.14 -27.17 4.56
C TRP A 491 -26.15 -28.55 5.18
N GLU A 492 -27.23 -28.91 5.82
CA GLU A 492 -27.44 -30.29 6.28
C GLU A 492 -28.14 -31.10 5.18
N VAL A 493 -27.48 -32.12 4.73
CA VAL A 493 -28.01 -33.08 3.78
C VAL A 493 -28.11 -34.42 4.50
N VAL A 494 -29.24 -35.06 4.42
CA VAL A 494 -29.41 -36.42 4.92
C VAL A 494 -29.25 -37.35 3.71
N ASP A 495 -28.24 -38.23 3.74
CA ASP A 495 -28.09 -39.27 2.72
C ASP A 495 -29.19 -40.33 2.86
N PHE A 496 -29.29 -41.26 1.91
CA PHE A 496 -30.33 -42.29 1.95
C PHE A 496 -30.13 -43.35 3.02
N ASP A 497 -28.98 -43.39 3.68
CA ASP A 497 -28.71 -44.18 4.89
C ASP A 497 -29.11 -43.44 6.18
N GLY A 498 -29.70 -42.24 6.07
CA GLY A 498 -30.12 -41.40 7.20
C GLY A 498 -28.98 -40.71 7.90
N LYS A 499 -27.79 -40.64 7.30
CA LYS A 499 -26.62 -39.98 7.85
C LYS A 499 -26.57 -38.53 7.40
N THR A 500 -26.51 -37.62 8.36
CA THR A 500 -26.37 -36.21 8.09
C THR A 500 -24.97 -35.86 7.58
N ILE A 501 -24.93 -35.23 6.43
CA ILE A 501 -23.69 -34.69 5.82
C ILE A 501 -23.79 -33.19 5.82
N ASN A 502 -22.80 -32.53 6.38
CA ASN A 502 -22.71 -31.08 6.40
C ASN A 502 -22.09 -30.57 5.10
N LEU A 503 -22.90 -29.94 4.25
CA LEU A 503 -22.44 -29.23 3.05
C LEU A 503 -22.27 -27.76 3.35
N ARG A 504 -21.25 -27.17 2.74
CA ARG A 504 -20.96 -25.74 2.87
C ARG A 504 -21.10 -25.05 1.52
N LYS A 505 -21.62 -23.83 1.55
CA LYS A 505 -21.52 -22.97 0.39
C LYS A 505 -20.04 -22.75 0.07
N LEU A 506 -19.59 -23.15 -1.10
CA LEU A 506 -18.23 -22.84 -1.53
C LEU A 506 -18.14 -21.36 -1.87
N VAL A 507 -17.20 -20.68 -1.28
CA VAL A 507 -16.91 -19.29 -1.62
C VAL A 507 -16.21 -19.27 -2.97
N GLU A 508 -16.86 -18.68 -3.97
CA GLU A 508 -16.24 -18.47 -5.28
C GLU A 508 -15.21 -17.35 -5.22
N ASN A 509 -15.63 -16.26 -4.63
CA ASN A 509 -14.81 -15.08 -4.47
C ASN A 509 -15.33 -14.24 -3.33
N THR A 510 -14.45 -13.56 -2.64
CA THR A 510 -14.84 -12.51 -1.71
C THR A 510 -14.05 -11.26 -2.06
N THR A 511 -14.78 -10.19 -2.30
CA THR A 511 -14.18 -8.86 -2.45
C THR A 511 -13.71 -8.28 -1.11
N VAL A 512 -13.86 -9.06 -0.02
CA VAL A 512 -13.36 -8.71 1.31
C VAL A 512 -11.90 -9.11 1.43
N ALA A 513 -11.02 -8.19 1.05
CA ALA A 513 -9.59 -8.35 1.15
C ALA A 513 -8.96 -7.02 1.58
N THR A 514 -7.78 -7.10 2.18
CA THR A 514 -7.01 -5.93 2.61
C THR A 514 -5.62 -5.95 1.98
N MET A 515 -5.11 -4.79 1.65
CA MET A 515 -3.82 -4.59 1.05
C MET A 515 -2.95 -3.67 1.92
N GLY A 516 -1.69 -4.02 2.03
CA GLY A 516 -0.71 -3.22 2.77
C GLY A 516 -1.14 -2.98 4.20
N CYS A 517 -1.11 -1.72 4.62
CA CYS A 517 -1.45 -1.34 5.98
C CYS A 517 -2.92 -1.56 6.32
N ARG A 518 -3.85 -1.20 5.40
CA ARG A 518 -5.30 -1.27 5.64
C ARG A 518 -6.17 -1.02 4.41
N THR A 519 -5.60 -0.82 3.23
CA THR A 519 -6.36 -0.41 2.03
C THR A 519 -7.35 -1.49 1.59
N ARG A 520 -8.56 -1.08 1.25
CA ARG A 520 -9.63 -1.91 0.70
C ARG A 520 -10.15 -1.31 -0.60
N VAL A 521 -10.61 -2.17 -1.49
CA VAL A 521 -11.26 -1.78 -2.74
C VAL A 521 -12.55 -2.57 -2.83
N ILE A 522 -13.66 -1.94 -2.50
CA ILE A 522 -14.99 -2.53 -2.50
C ILE A 522 -15.99 -1.61 -3.21
N GLY A 523 -17.02 -2.22 -3.78
CA GLY A 523 -17.96 -1.54 -4.66
C GLY A 523 -17.30 -1.14 -5.98
N ASN A 524 -18.04 -1.07 -7.06
CA ASN A 524 -17.56 -0.59 -8.35
C ASN A 524 -18.73 -0.03 -9.17
N VAL A 525 -18.66 1.26 -9.49
CA VAL A 525 -19.68 1.91 -10.33
C VAL A 525 -19.36 1.84 -11.83
N ASN A 526 -18.14 1.40 -12.18
CA ASN A 526 -17.64 1.37 -13.55
C ASN A 526 -17.41 -0.06 -14.11
N GLY A 527 -17.81 -1.09 -13.37
CA GLY A 527 -17.61 -2.47 -13.80
C GLY A 527 -18.07 -3.49 -12.77
N PRO A 528 -17.64 -4.75 -12.87
CA PRO A 528 -18.03 -5.79 -11.95
C PRO A 528 -17.52 -5.50 -10.53
N GLU A 529 -18.33 -5.90 -9.56
CA GLU A 529 -17.98 -5.79 -8.14
C GLU A 529 -16.99 -6.89 -7.77
N GLN A 530 -15.74 -6.61 -7.96
CA GLN A 530 -14.61 -7.49 -7.60
C GLN A 530 -13.43 -6.67 -7.11
N THR A 531 -12.53 -7.33 -6.40
CA THR A 531 -11.30 -6.73 -5.86
C THR A 531 -10.11 -6.99 -6.78
N THR A 532 -9.98 -8.22 -7.26
CA THR A 532 -8.90 -8.62 -8.18
C THR A 532 -8.88 -7.76 -9.44
N GLY A 533 -7.72 -7.28 -9.82
CA GLY A 533 -7.53 -6.38 -10.97
C GLY A 533 -7.93 -4.94 -10.70
N ARG A 534 -8.12 -4.54 -9.45
CA ARG A 534 -8.47 -3.18 -9.05
C ARG A 534 -7.56 -2.69 -7.92
N GLY A 535 -7.51 -1.39 -7.73
CA GLY A 535 -6.69 -0.79 -6.71
C GLY A 535 -7.15 0.60 -6.27
N ASN A 536 -6.40 1.21 -5.37
CA ASN A 536 -6.55 2.61 -5.04
C ASN A 536 -5.68 3.44 -5.98
N PHE A 537 -6.28 4.46 -6.60
CA PHE A 537 -5.53 5.37 -7.46
C PHE A 537 -4.67 6.34 -6.66
N ALA A 538 -5.31 7.06 -5.76
CA ALA A 538 -4.65 8.04 -4.89
C ALA A 538 -5.53 8.36 -3.67
N PHE A 539 -4.93 8.93 -2.64
CA PHE A 539 -5.66 9.45 -1.50
C PHE A 539 -5.02 10.73 -0.93
N HIS A 540 -5.86 11.55 -0.32
CA HIS A 540 -5.43 12.74 0.42
C HIS A 540 -5.93 12.66 1.85
N THR A 541 -5.24 13.32 2.78
CA THR A 541 -5.60 13.30 4.22
C THR A 541 -5.86 14.70 4.73
N ILE A 542 -7.04 14.90 5.31
CA ILE A 542 -7.46 16.15 5.95
C ILE A 542 -6.94 16.19 7.38
N ASN A 543 -6.40 17.35 7.79
CA ASN A 543 -5.99 17.64 9.15
C ASN A 543 -7.20 18.13 9.96
N LEU A 544 -7.98 17.21 10.54
CA LEU A 544 -9.16 17.57 11.36
C LEU A 544 -8.79 18.42 12.58
N PRO A 545 -7.71 18.13 13.35
CA PRO A 545 -7.26 18.98 14.44
C PRO A 545 -7.05 20.45 14.04
N ARG A 546 -6.50 20.73 12.85
CA ARG A 546 -6.33 22.09 12.35
C ARG A 546 -7.66 22.84 12.25
N LEU A 547 -8.67 22.20 11.68
CA LEU A 547 -9.99 22.80 11.52
C LEU A 547 -10.64 23.07 12.89
N ALA A 548 -10.46 22.15 13.83
CA ALA A 548 -10.94 22.28 15.21
C ALA A 548 -10.21 23.38 15.98
N ILE A 549 -8.87 23.52 15.85
CA ILE A 549 -8.08 24.62 16.44
C ILE A 549 -8.63 25.96 15.97
N GLU A 550 -8.78 26.13 14.68
CA GLU A 550 -9.25 27.39 14.10
C GLU A 550 -10.69 27.71 14.51
N SER A 551 -11.56 26.69 14.59
CA SER A 551 -12.93 26.86 15.06
C SER A 551 -12.99 27.31 16.53
N ARG A 552 -12.11 26.71 17.39
CA ARG A 552 -12.03 27.09 18.80
C ARG A 552 -11.46 28.50 18.97
N ILE A 553 -10.49 28.91 18.19
CA ILE A 553 -9.94 30.28 18.23
C ILE A 553 -11.01 31.31 17.79
N ALA A 554 -11.88 30.94 16.85
CA ALA A 554 -12.88 31.83 16.28
C ALA A 554 -14.17 31.94 17.11
N LYS A 555 -14.56 30.87 17.81
CA LYS A 555 -15.85 30.74 18.51
C LYS A 555 -15.65 30.31 19.96
N THR A 556 -16.46 30.88 20.86
CA THR A 556 -16.42 30.62 22.31
C THR A 556 -17.37 29.49 22.72
N SER A 557 -18.60 29.46 22.14
CA SER A 557 -19.56 28.40 22.45
C SER A 557 -19.19 27.07 21.74
N GLU A 558 -19.49 25.94 22.37
CA GLU A 558 -19.27 24.61 21.82
C GLU A 558 -20.08 24.38 20.54
N GLU A 559 -21.35 24.76 20.56
CA GLU A 559 -22.24 24.63 19.40
C GLU A 559 -21.73 25.39 18.18
N ASP A 560 -21.34 26.67 18.34
CA ASP A 560 -20.80 27.48 17.26
C ASP A 560 -19.46 26.95 16.76
N ARG A 561 -18.63 26.36 17.65
CA ARG A 561 -17.36 25.72 17.27
C ARG A 561 -17.60 24.52 16.38
N ILE A 562 -18.51 23.63 16.78
CA ILE A 562 -18.87 22.44 16.02
C ILE A 562 -19.47 22.85 14.67
N LYS A 563 -20.38 23.83 14.65
CA LYS A 563 -20.95 24.32 13.39
C LYS A 563 -19.87 24.84 12.44
N LEU A 564 -18.99 25.74 12.92
CA LEU A 564 -17.91 26.29 12.10
C LEU A 564 -16.91 25.20 11.66
N PHE A 565 -16.69 24.17 12.48
CA PHE A 565 -15.85 23.05 12.11
C PHE A 565 -16.41 22.30 10.90
N PHE A 566 -17.72 21.98 10.88
CA PHE A 566 -18.34 21.32 9.73
C PHE A 566 -18.34 22.20 8.48
N GLU A 567 -18.58 23.51 8.60
CA GLU A 567 -18.45 24.46 7.48
C GLU A 567 -17.05 24.45 6.86
N LYS A 568 -16.00 24.41 7.70
CA LYS A 568 -14.61 24.29 7.25
C LYS A 568 -14.31 22.92 6.66
N LEU A 569 -14.87 21.85 7.24
CA LEU A 569 -14.71 20.50 6.74
C LEU A 569 -15.30 20.36 5.34
N ASP A 570 -16.48 20.91 5.08
CA ASP A 570 -17.09 20.93 3.75
C ASP A 570 -16.18 21.54 2.70
N GLY A 571 -15.58 22.71 3.01
CA GLY A 571 -14.61 23.35 2.13
C GLY A 571 -13.37 22.46 1.86
N MET A 572 -12.83 21.82 2.89
CA MET A 572 -11.67 20.94 2.74
C MET A 572 -11.99 19.62 1.99
N LEU A 573 -13.23 19.13 2.11
CA LEU A 573 -13.69 17.95 1.35
C LEU A 573 -13.78 18.27 -0.15
N ASP A 574 -14.30 19.45 -0.51
CA ASP A 574 -14.32 19.89 -1.90
C ASP A 574 -12.90 20.09 -2.45
N ASP A 575 -11.99 20.67 -1.69
CA ASP A 575 -10.61 20.88 -2.10
C ASP A 575 -9.85 19.55 -2.26
N ALA A 576 -10.04 18.61 -1.35
CA ALA A 576 -9.46 17.29 -1.46
C ALA A 576 -9.98 16.51 -2.69
N LYS A 577 -11.28 16.61 -2.98
CA LYS A 577 -11.91 16.04 -4.17
C LYS A 577 -11.32 16.63 -5.45
N GLU A 578 -11.26 17.94 -5.57
CA GLU A 578 -10.75 18.61 -6.76
C GLU A 578 -9.28 18.32 -7.00
N SER A 579 -8.45 18.35 -5.96
CA SER A 579 -7.03 17.97 -6.03
C SER A 579 -6.81 16.52 -6.46
N LEU A 580 -7.66 15.58 -6.00
CA LEU A 580 -7.61 14.17 -6.43
C LEU A 580 -8.01 14.00 -7.90
N VAL A 581 -9.01 14.75 -8.37
CA VAL A 581 -9.42 14.74 -9.79
C VAL A 581 -8.32 15.36 -10.68
N GLU A 582 -7.66 16.43 -10.22
CA GLU A 582 -6.51 17.03 -10.90
C GLU A 582 -5.40 15.98 -11.11
N ARG A 583 -5.02 15.25 -10.06
CA ARG A 583 -4.03 14.17 -10.14
C ARG A 583 -4.49 13.03 -11.06
N PHE A 584 -5.76 12.63 -10.95
CA PHE A 584 -6.32 11.59 -11.81
C PHE A 584 -6.18 11.96 -13.28
N ASN A 585 -6.60 13.16 -13.66
CA ASN A 585 -6.51 13.64 -15.05
C ASN A 585 -5.05 13.71 -15.53
N LEU A 586 -4.14 14.18 -14.69
CA LEU A 586 -2.72 14.27 -15.03
C LEU A 586 -2.08 12.91 -15.34
N VAL A 587 -2.32 11.91 -14.50
CA VAL A 587 -1.76 10.56 -14.67
C VAL A 587 -2.47 9.81 -15.79
N CYS A 588 -3.77 10.00 -15.96
CA CYS A 588 -4.57 9.31 -16.98
C CYS A 588 -4.25 9.74 -18.41
N MET A 589 -3.54 10.86 -18.60
CA MET A 589 -2.97 11.22 -19.93
C MET A 589 -1.81 10.31 -20.35
N LYS A 590 -1.29 9.46 -19.46
CA LYS A 590 -0.27 8.46 -19.80
C LYS A 590 -0.90 7.32 -20.58
N THR A 591 -0.05 6.61 -21.33
CA THR A 591 -0.50 5.55 -22.25
C THR A 591 -0.16 4.16 -21.72
N TYR A 592 -0.75 3.14 -22.33
CA TYR A 592 -0.47 1.72 -22.08
C TYR A 592 1.03 1.40 -22.17
N LYS A 593 1.75 2.09 -23.05
CA LYS A 593 3.20 1.96 -23.19
C LYS A 593 3.96 2.33 -21.89
N THR A 594 3.41 3.23 -21.07
CA THR A 594 4.04 3.67 -19.82
C THR A 594 3.98 2.57 -18.74
N PHE A 595 2.96 1.71 -18.80
CA PHE A 595 2.70 0.65 -17.83
C PHE A 595 2.64 -0.72 -18.49
N PRO A 596 3.74 -1.22 -19.08
CA PRO A 596 3.71 -2.42 -19.92
C PRO A 596 3.21 -3.64 -19.15
N PHE A 597 3.67 -3.87 -17.93
CA PHE A 597 3.23 -5.04 -17.16
C PHE A 597 1.80 -4.89 -16.64
N THR A 598 1.43 -3.69 -16.14
CA THR A 598 0.09 -3.47 -15.59
C THR A 598 -0.99 -3.50 -16.68
N MET A 599 -0.76 -2.82 -17.80
CA MET A 599 -1.77 -2.57 -18.84
C MET A 599 -1.71 -3.62 -19.96
N GLN A 600 -0.54 -3.84 -20.58
CA GLN A 600 -0.46 -4.78 -21.71
C GLN A 600 -0.65 -6.24 -21.26
N GLU A 601 -0.17 -6.60 -20.07
CA GLU A 601 -0.42 -7.91 -19.49
C GLU A 601 -1.82 -8.04 -18.85
N GLY A 602 -2.60 -6.96 -18.82
CA GLY A 602 -3.98 -6.99 -18.32
C GLY A 602 -4.09 -7.37 -16.85
N LEU A 603 -3.21 -6.80 -15.99
CA LEU A 603 -3.33 -6.96 -14.54
C LEU A 603 -4.45 -6.09 -13.98
N TYR A 604 -4.75 -4.97 -14.64
CA TYR A 604 -5.89 -4.14 -14.28
C TYR A 604 -7.17 -4.64 -14.97
N LEU A 605 -8.30 -4.53 -14.28
CA LEU A 605 -9.62 -4.87 -14.83
C LEU A 605 -10.00 -3.89 -15.92
N THR A 606 -10.36 -4.40 -17.09
CA THR A 606 -10.95 -3.62 -18.17
C THR A 606 -12.48 -3.76 -18.16
N SER A 607 -13.19 -2.72 -18.48
CA SER A 607 -14.67 -2.73 -18.57
C SER A 607 -15.19 -3.26 -19.88
N ASP A 608 -14.32 -3.41 -20.86
CA ASP A 608 -14.63 -3.86 -22.21
C ASP A 608 -13.64 -4.98 -22.65
N ASP A 609 -14.11 -5.81 -23.59
CA ASP A 609 -13.29 -6.85 -24.23
C ASP A 609 -12.46 -6.30 -25.41
N LYS A 610 -12.17 -4.98 -25.44
CA LYS A 610 -11.41 -4.36 -26.50
C LYS A 610 -9.91 -4.64 -26.34
N GLU A 611 -9.26 -4.92 -27.45
CA GLU A 611 -7.82 -4.83 -27.55
C GLU A 611 -7.41 -3.36 -27.53
N HIS A 612 -6.51 -3.00 -26.61
CA HIS A 612 -5.99 -1.65 -26.48
C HIS A 612 -4.63 -1.53 -27.17
N GLU A 613 -4.44 -0.42 -27.88
CA GLU A 613 -3.15 -0.11 -28.48
C GLU A 613 -2.19 0.52 -27.45
N LEU A 614 -0.89 0.43 -27.70
CA LEU A 614 0.13 1.02 -26.82
C LEU A 614 0.02 2.55 -26.67
N SER A 615 -0.60 3.21 -27.66
CA SER A 615 -0.85 4.65 -27.72
C SER A 615 -2.09 5.10 -26.94
N ASP A 616 -3.00 4.17 -26.60
CA ASP A 616 -4.23 4.49 -25.88
C ASP A 616 -3.90 5.02 -24.48
N ASP A 617 -4.67 6.02 -24.03
CA ASP A 617 -4.57 6.49 -22.66
C ASP A 617 -5.19 5.49 -21.67
N ILE A 618 -4.81 5.63 -20.39
CA ILE A 618 -5.26 4.69 -19.36
C ILE A 618 -6.53 5.14 -18.64
N ALA A 619 -7.19 6.22 -19.07
CA ALA A 619 -8.29 6.85 -18.33
C ALA A 619 -9.47 5.90 -18.06
N GLU A 620 -9.91 5.15 -19.10
CA GLU A 620 -11.06 4.24 -18.96
C GLU A 620 -10.77 3.10 -17.98
N VAL A 621 -9.56 2.53 -18.02
CA VAL A 621 -9.15 1.47 -17.10
C VAL A 621 -9.02 2.03 -15.67
N MET A 622 -8.48 3.23 -15.51
CA MET A 622 -8.29 3.83 -14.19
C MET A 622 -9.60 4.22 -13.50
N LYS A 623 -10.72 4.35 -14.22
CA LYS A 623 -12.06 4.50 -13.62
C LYS A 623 -12.47 3.31 -12.73
N GLN A 624 -11.86 2.14 -12.92
CA GLN A 624 -12.05 0.98 -12.04
C GLN A 624 -11.40 1.17 -10.66
N SER A 625 -10.45 2.07 -10.52
CA SER A 625 -9.76 2.36 -9.27
C SER A 625 -10.58 3.25 -8.33
N THR A 626 -10.16 3.34 -7.06
CA THR A 626 -10.80 4.19 -6.07
C THR A 626 -9.99 5.48 -5.83
N LEU A 627 -10.68 6.60 -5.66
CA LEU A 627 -10.17 7.84 -5.10
C LEU A 627 -10.60 7.93 -3.64
N SER A 628 -9.68 8.24 -2.72
CA SER A 628 -10.00 8.17 -1.30
C SER A 628 -9.71 9.48 -0.57
N ILE A 629 -10.65 9.89 0.27
CA ILE A 629 -10.47 11.01 1.20
C ILE A 629 -10.23 10.44 2.59
N GLY A 630 -9.06 10.71 3.12
CA GLY A 630 -8.64 10.29 4.44
C GLY A 630 -8.67 11.40 5.47
N TYR A 631 -8.54 11.01 6.72
CA TYR A 631 -8.53 11.94 7.86
C TYR A 631 -7.61 11.43 8.98
N ILE A 632 -7.23 12.35 9.88
CA ILE A 632 -6.39 12.05 11.05
C ILE A 632 -6.84 12.89 12.25
N GLY A 633 -6.60 12.38 13.47
CA GLY A 633 -6.68 13.14 14.69
C GLY A 633 -8.09 13.35 15.25
N ILE A 634 -8.96 12.34 15.19
CA ILE A 634 -10.29 12.41 15.81
C ILE A 634 -10.18 12.68 17.32
N ALA A 635 -9.24 12.04 18.02
CA ALA A 635 -9.07 12.21 19.46
C ALA A 635 -8.77 13.69 19.83
N GLU A 636 -7.81 14.30 19.13
CA GLU A 636 -7.46 15.71 19.31
C GLU A 636 -8.60 16.63 18.86
N THR A 637 -9.26 16.31 17.77
CA THR A 637 -10.39 17.09 17.22
C THR A 637 -11.54 17.20 18.25
N ILE A 638 -11.95 16.09 18.85
CA ILE A 638 -12.99 16.07 19.87
C ILE A 638 -12.58 16.90 21.10
N THR A 639 -11.34 16.71 21.58
CA THR A 639 -10.84 17.52 22.71
C THR A 639 -10.83 19.01 22.39
N LEU A 640 -10.44 19.39 21.17
CA LEU A 640 -10.43 20.78 20.73
C LEU A 640 -11.83 21.38 20.60
N LEU A 641 -12.80 20.63 20.14
CA LEU A 641 -14.18 21.10 19.97
C LEU A 641 -14.93 21.20 21.30
N THR A 642 -14.83 20.18 22.15
CA THR A 642 -15.69 20.01 23.33
C THR A 642 -14.95 20.21 24.66
N GLY A 643 -13.64 20.07 24.72
CA GLY A 643 -12.85 20.00 25.96
C GLY A 643 -12.84 18.62 26.61
N LYS A 644 -13.55 17.64 26.06
CA LYS A 644 -13.72 16.29 26.59
C LYS A 644 -12.82 15.28 25.88
N THR A 645 -12.64 14.12 26.46
CA THR A 645 -11.75 13.07 25.95
C THR A 645 -12.54 11.99 25.22
N TYR A 646 -12.31 11.85 23.93
CA TYR A 646 -12.86 10.80 23.08
C TYR A 646 -12.56 9.40 23.65
N GLY A 647 -13.60 8.57 23.73
CA GLY A 647 -13.52 7.21 24.25
C GLY A 647 -13.44 7.08 25.78
N VAL A 648 -13.45 8.21 26.50
CA VAL A 648 -13.53 8.26 27.97
C VAL A 648 -14.83 8.97 28.36
N ASP A 649 -15.08 10.13 27.82
CA ASP A 649 -16.34 10.87 27.97
C ASP A 649 -17.29 10.44 26.86
N HIS A 650 -17.97 9.30 27.02
CA HIS A 650 -18.76 8.64 25.98
C HIS A 650 -19.87 9.50 25.35
N GLU A 651 -20.26 10.60 25.98
CA GLU A 651 -21.22 11.56 25.43
C GLU A 651 -20.73 12.26 24.16
N VAL A 652 -19.40 12.28 23.92
CA VAL A 652 -18.80 12.87 22.70
C VAL A 652 -18.47 11.85 21.61
N ASP A 653 -18.62 10.57 21.89
CA ASP A 653 -18.31 9.51 20.90
C ASP A 653 -19.23 9.60 19.67
N ALA A 654 -20.50 9.97 19.87
CA ALA A 654 -21.44 10.19 18.79
C ALA A 654 -21.00 11.34 17.85
N LEU A 655 -20.40 12.41 18.38
CA LEU A 655 -19.85 13.49 17.57
C LEU A 655 -18.68 13.00 16.73
N ALA A 656 -17.79 12.19 17.32
CA ALA A 656 -16.66 11.59 16.59
C ALA A 656 -17.13 10.73 15.39
N VAL A 657 -18.13 9.88 15.61
CA VAL A 657 -18.77 9.06 14.55
C VAL A 657 -19.43 9.97 13.50
N SER A 658 -20.13 11.04 13.91
CA SER A 658 -20.79 11.96 12.98
C SER A 658 -19.82 12.68 12.04
N ILE A 659 -18.64 13.04 12.52
CA ILE A 659 -17.57 13.66 11.68
C ILE A 659 -17.14 12.70 10.56
N VAL A 660 -16.87 11.45 10.89
CA VAL A 660 -16.44 10.46 9.88
C VAL A 660 -17.60 10.06 8.97
N LYS A 661 -18.82 10.00 9.52
CA LYS A 661 -20.02 9.79 8.70
C LYS A 661 -20.22 10.91 7.68
N HIS A 662 -19.99 12.15 8.06
CA HIS A 662 -20.05 13.30 7.15
C HIS A 662 -19.06 13.16 5.97
N ILE A 663 -17.82 12.76 6.25
CA ILE A 663 -16.82 12.47 5.20
C ILE A 663 -17.30 11.32 4.30
N ARG A 664 -17.86 10.26 4.87
CA ARG A 664 -18.37 9.11 4.12
C ARG A 664 -19.56 9.52 3.24
N ASP A 665 -20.52 10.24 3.77
CA ASP A 665 -21.69 10.72 3.04
C ASP A 665 -21.28 11.62 1.86
N PHE A 666 -20.26 12.47 2.05
CA PHE A 666 -19.69 13.28 0.98
C PHE A 666 -19.06 12.40 -0.13
N CYS A 667 -18.31 11.37 0.22
CA CYS A 667 -17.75 10.42 -0.75
C CYS A 667 -18.85 9.71 -1.54
N ASP A 668 -19.88 9.21 -0.87
CA ASP A 668 -20.99 8.51 -1.50
C ASP A 668 -21.83 9.43 -2.42
N ALA A 669 -22.04 10.69 -2.02
CA ALA A 669 -22.69 11.70 -2.86
C ALA A 669 -21.83 12.08 -4.08
N THR A 670 -20.52 12.22 -3.87
CA THR A 670 -19.56 12.53 -4.94
C THR A 670 -19.48 11.38 -5.95
N GLN A 671 -19.48 10.12 -5.50
CA GLN A 671 -19.51 8.94 -6.36
C GLN A 671 -20.73 8.95 -7.28
N LYS A 672 -21.93 9.22 -6.73
CA LYS A 672 -23.16 9.32 -7.53
C LYS A 672 -23.10 10.46 -8.56
N LYS A 673 -22.49 11.58 -8.22
CA LYS A 673 -22.40 12.77 -9.07
C LYS A 673 -21.37 12.63 -10.18
N THR A 674 -20.23 11.99 -9.87
CA THR A 674 -19.06 11.95 -10.79
C THR A 674 -18.93 10.62 -11.56
N HIS A 675 -19.66 9.59 -11.15
CA HIS A 675 -19.51 8.21 -11.65
C HIS A 675 -18.06 7.68 -11.52
N MET A 676 -17.33 8.12 -10.49
CA MET A 676 -16.02 7.61 -10.11
C MET A 676 -16.13 6.91 -8.75
N ASN A 677 -15.29 5.93 -8.49
CA ASN A 677 -15.28 5.19 -7.23
C ASN A 677 -14.65 6.05 -6.11
N TRP A 678 -15.46 6.67 -5.27
CA TRP A 678 -15.02 7.45 -4.11
C TRP A 678 -15.14 6.66 -2.82
N SER A 679 -14.21 6.89 -1.88
CA SER A 679 -14.21 6.16 -0.63
C SER A 679 -13.61 6.97 0.53
N CYS A 680 -14.08 6.68 1.75
CA CYS A 680 -13.60 7.26 2.99
C CYS A 680 -12.50 6.38 3.59
N PHE A 681 -11.35 6.97 3.95
CA PHE A 681 -10.17 6.24 4.38
C PHE A 681 -9.74 6.60 5.81
N ALA A 682 -9.63 5.60 6.66
CA ALA A 682 -8.91 5.76 7.93
C ALA A 682 -7.41 5.80 7.63
N THR A 683 -6.85 6.98 7.43
CA THR A 683 -5.48 7.17 6.93
C THR A 683 -4.44 6.38 7.72
N PRO A 684 -3.55 5.62 7.07
CA PRO A 684 -2.35 5.08 7.71
C PRO A 684 -1.36 6.21 8.00
N ALA A 685 -1.53 6.86 9.13
CA ALA A 685 -0.79 8.06 9.48
C ALA A 685 0.62 7.72 9.96
N GLU A 686 1.56 7.68 9.04
CA GLU A 686 2.98 7.48 9.32
C GLU A 686 3.69 8.81 9.55
N ALA A 687 4.31 9.37 8.53
CA ALA A 687 4.97 10.66 8.62
C ALA A 687 3.99 11.82 8.82
N VAL A 688 2.78 11.72 8.29
CA VAL A 688 1.77 12.79 8.33
C VAL A 688 1.32 13.14 9.76
N ALA A 689 1.29 12.16 10.67
CA ALA A 689 0.93 12.38 12.07
C ALA A 689 1.86 13.39 12.75
N GLY A 690 3.16 13.18 12.65
CA GLY A 690 4.17 14.07 13.20
C GLY A 690 4.27 15.39 12.43
N ARG A 691 4.12 15.35 11.10
CA ARG A 691 4.18 16.54 10.24
C ARG A 691 3.10 17.56 10.60
N PHE A 692 1.84 17.14 10.67
CA PHE A 692 0.74 18.03 11.01
C PHE A 692 0.87 18.61 12.42
N ALA A 693 1.14 17.77 13.41
CA ALA A 693 1.32 18.20 14.80
C ALA A 693 2.47 19.22 14.93
N THR A 694 3.57 19.03 14.21
CA THR A 694 4.70 19.97 14.23
C THR A 694 4.35 21.32 13.60
N ILE A 695 3.65 21.32 12.47
CA ILE A 695 3.22 22.58 11.81
C ILE A 695 2.25 23.32 12.70
N ASP A 696 1.29 22.61 13.30
CA ASP A 696 0.25 23.23 14.15
C ASP A 696 0.81 23.74 15.47
N ALA A 697 1.69 22.99 16.11
CA ALA A 697 2.38 23.41 17.33
C ALA A 697 3.20 24.69 17.09
N LYS A 698 3.91 24.78 15.97
CA LYS A 698 4.66 26.00 15.60
C LYS A 698 3.75 27.19 15.35
N LYS A 699 2.57 26.97 14.78
CA LYS A 699 1.64 28.06 14.42
C LYS A 699 0.76 28.52 15.59
N PHE A 700 0.35 27.60 16.46
CA PHE A 700 -0.68 27.81 17.47
C PHE A 700 -0.26 27.51 18.91
N GLY A 701 0.94 26.96 19.14
CA GLY A 701 1.37 26.52 20.48
C GLY A 701 1.33 27.59 21.56
N ASP A 702 1.57 28.85 21.21
CA ASP A 702 1.55 29.99 22.12
C ASP A 702 0.22 30.78 22.09
N ASN A 703 -0.83 30.25 21.45
CA ASN A 703 -2.09 30.97 21.30
C ASN A 703 -2.90 30.99 22.60
N LYS A 704 -3.05 32.22 23.21
CA LYS A 704 -3.75 32.40 24.47
C LYS A 704 -5.22 31.93 24.48
N LYS A 705 -5.88 31.85 23.29
CA LYS A 705 -7.25 31.33 23.18
C LYS A 705 -7.37 29.81 23.30
N LEU A 706 -6.25 29.14 23.40
CA LEU A 706 -6.17 27.71 23.64
C LEU A 706 -5.69 27.38 25.07
N ALA A 707 -5.54 28.38 25.94
CA ALA A 707 -4.99 28.22 27.27
C ALA A 707 -5.87 27.37 28.21
N ASP A 708 -7.15 27.21 27.90
CA ASP A 708 -8.13 26.40 28.62
C ASP A 708 -8.09 24.91 28.26
N ILE A 709 -7.26 24.52 27.31
CA ILE A 709 -7.05 23.13 26.90
C ILE A 709 -5.66 22.66 27.36
N ASN A 710 -5.55 21.38 27.64
CA ASN A 710 -4.25 20.75 27.86
C ASN A 710 -3.43 20.70 26.55
N LEU A 711 -2.70 21.78 26.25
CA LEU A 711 -1.87 21.87 25.06
C LEU A 711 -0.75 20.83 25.03
N GLN A 712 -0.29 20.34 26.19
CA GLN A 712 0.66 19.25 26.26
C GLN A 712 0.07 17.96 25.66
N ARG A 713 -1.23 17.72 25.86
CA ARG A 713 -1.94 16.58 25.29
C ARG A 713 -2.15 16.72 23.77
N ILE A 714 -2.29 17.95 23.26
CA ILE A 714 -2.51 18.23 21.84
C ILE A 714 -1.18 18.33 21.08
N PHE A 715 -0.24 19.16 21.57
CA PHE A 715 1.00 19.45 20.85
C PHE A 715 2.24 18.81 21.44
N GLY A 716 2.25 18.53 22.76
CA GLY A 716 3.43 18.04 23.48
C GLY A 716 3.83 16.61 23.07
N LYS A 717 2.88 15.82 22.59
CA LYS A 717 3.13 14.48 22.05
C LYS A 717 3.98 14.52 20.76
N GLY A 718 3.88 15.60 19.97
CA GLY A 718 4.56 15.74 18.68
C GLY A 718 4.04 14.85 17.57
N TYR A 719 2.83 14.29 17.74
CA TYR A 719 2.06 13.59 16.72
C TYR A 719 0.56 13.73 16.99
N TYR A 720 -0.27 13.60 15.96
CA TYR A 720 -1.70 13.41 16.08
C TYR A 720 -2.08 11.94 16.02
N THR A 721 -3.11 11.57 16.77
CA THR A 721 -3.59 10.20 16.83
C THR A 721 -4.05 9.71 15.46
N ASN A 722 -3.74 8.44 15.16
CA ASN A 722 -4.01 7.84 13.86
C ASN A 722 -5.51 7.70 13.60
N SER A 723 -6.01 8.35 12.54
CA SER A 723 -7.41 8.30 12.08
C SER A 723 -8.44 8.49 13.22
N HIS A 724 -9.27 7.48 13.51
CA HIS A 724 -10.28 7.46 14.56
C HIS A 724 -9.85 6.70 15.83
N MET A 725 -8.61 6.29 15.91
CA MET A 725 -8.12 5.57 17.08
C MET A 725 -8.20 6.43 18.33
N MET A 726 -8.43 5.79 19.45
CA MET A 726 -8.33 6.42 20.76
C MET A 726 -6.88 6.86 21.02
N ASP A 727 -6.74 7.85 21.89
CA ASP A 727 -5.42 8.33 22.31
C ASP A 727 -4.60 7.15 22.91
N PHE A 728 -3.42 6.89 22.36
CA PHE A 728 -2.57 5.76 22.75
C PHE A 728 -2.06 5.82 24.19
N SER A 729 -2.14 6.98 24.86
CA SER A 729 -1.76 7.14 26.24
C SER A 729 -2.85 6.73 27.23
N LEU A 730 -4.04 6.38 26.75
CA LEU A 730 -5.16 5.94 27.58
C LEU A 730 -5.02 4.45 27.92
N ASP A 731 -5.24 4.13 29.18
CA ASP A 731 -5.35 2.75 29.66
C ASP A 731 -6.83 2.33 29.56
N VAL A 732 -7.17 1.55 28.55
CA VAL A 732 -8.54 1.14 28.24
C VAL A 732 -8.60 -0.35 27.97
N SER A 733 -9.70 -0.98 28.44
CA SER A 733 -9.94 -2.39 28.18
C SER A 733 -10.11 -2.66 26.66
N LEU A 734 -9.87 -3.91 26.24
CA LEU A 734 -10.13 -4.33 24.86
C LEU A 734 -11.60 -4.10 24.47
N ASP A 735 -12.52 -4.44 25.35
CA ASP A 735 -13.97 -4.31 25.10
C ASP A 735 -14.39 -2.85 24.93
N ASP A 736 -13.89 -1.94 25.77
CA ASP A 736 -14.20 -0.51 25.64
C ASP A 736 -13.62 0.07 24.38
N LYS A 737 -12.37 -0.29 24.03
CA LYS A 737 -11.76 0.13 22.78
C LYS A 737 -12.54 -0.39 21.56
N ILE A 738 -13.02 -1.64 21.59
CA ILE A 738 -13.87 -2.20 20.52
C ILE A 738 -15.17 -1.40 20.39
N LYS A 739 -15.86 -1.13 21.51
CA LYS A 739 -17.12 -0.37 21.48
C LYS A 739 -16.97 1.02 20.87
N VAL A 740 -15.86 1.68 21.15
CA VAL A 740 -15.58 3.04 20.67
C VAL A 740 -15.15 3.04 19.19
N GLU A 741 -14.27 2.12 18.76
CA GLU A 741 -13.69 2.16 17.43
C GLU A 741 -14.46 1.35 16.37
N ALA A 742 -15.22 0.31 16.74
CA ALA A 742 -15.94 -0.54 15.77
C ALA A 742 -16.95 0.22 14.87
N PRO A 743 -17.71 1.23 15.35
CA PRO A 743 -18.63 1.98 14.48
C PRO A 743 -17.96 2.62 13.25
N PHE A 744 -16.70 2.97 13.34
CA PHE A 744 -15.95 3.59 12.24
C PHE A 744 -15.58 2.62 11.11
N HIS A 745 -15.52 1.32 11.40
CA HIS A 745 -15.15 0.32 10.40
C HIS A 745 -16.20 0.24 9.26
N ALA A 746 -17.48 0.41 9.57
CA ALA A 746 -18.54 0.48 8.57
C ALA A 746 -18.46 1.75 7.70
N LEU A 747 -17.95 2.85 8.24
CA LEU A 747 -17.84 4.14 7.56
C LEU A 747 -16.61 4.23 6.64
N THR A 748 -15.52 3.55 6.98
CA THR A 748 -14.23 3.65 6.30
C THR A 748 -14.04 2.55 5.25
N ASN A 749 -14.78 2.66 4.15
CA ASN A 749 -14.80 1.66 3.08
C ASN A 749 -13.52 1.60 2.24
N ALA A 750 -12.67 2.62 2.27
CA ALA A 750 -11.33 2.58 1.68
C ALA A 750 -10.31 1.79 2.52
N GLY A 751 -10.63 1.53 3.79
CA GLY A 751 -9.80 0.74 4.67
C GLY A 751 -9.66 1.31 6.08
N HIS A 752 -9.42 0.40 7.00
CA HIS A 752 -9.23 0.64 8.43
C HIS A 752 -8.38 -0.49 9.01
N ILE A 753 -7.89 -0.31 10.23
CA ILE A 753 -7.31 -1.38 11.05
C ILE A 753 -7.54 -1.07 12.52
N PHE A 754 -7.88 -2.10 13.27
CA PHE A 754 -7.87 -2.09 14.72
C PHE A 754 -6.68 -2.90 15.22
N TYR A 755 -5.95 -2.41 16.19
CA TYR A 755 -4.94 -3.19 16.89
C TYR A 755 -4.94 -2.90 18.38
N TYR A 756 -4.66 -3.95 19.15
CA TYR A 756 -4.58 -3.91 20.60
C TYR A 756 -3.24 -4.47 21.07
N LYS A 757 -2.58 -3.80 21.99
CA LYS A 757 -1.27 -4.22 22.46
C LYS A 757 -1.43 -5.13 23.66
N LEU A 758 -0.93 -6.37 23.54
CA LEU A 758 -0.81 -7.31 24.64
C LEU A 758 0.61 -7.33 25.17
N ASN A 759 0.74 -7.51 26.47
CA ASN A 759 2.03 -7.55 27.18
C ASN A 759 2.57 -8.95 27.33
N GLY A 760 3.88 -9.03 27.52
CA GLY A 760 4.58 -10.26 27.83
C GLY A 760 4.91 -11.11 26.62
N ASP A 761 5.36 -12.33 26.87
CA ASP A 761 5.71 -13.33 25.88
C ASP A 761 4.43 -14.08 25.44
N LEU A 762 3.82 -13.62 24.36
CA LEU A 762 2.55 -14.18 23.85
C LEU A 762 2.68 -15.64 23.39
N THR A 763 3.88 -16.14 23.14
CA THR A 763 4.09 -17.56 22.80
C THR A 763 3.76 -18.50 23.96
N LYS A 764 3.74 -17.96 25.20
CA LYS A 764 3.38 -18.69 26.44
C LYS A 764 1.91 -18.58 26.80
N ASN A 765 1.16 -17.69 26.12
CA ASN A 765 -0.26 -17.46 26.37
C ASN A 765 -1.01 -17.25 25.05
N VAL A 766 -0.93 -18.25 24.19
CA VAL A 766 -1.59 -18.25 22.87
C VAL A 766 -3.12 -18.19 23.01
N GLU A 767 -3.66 -18.72 24.11
CA GLU A 767 -5.10 -18.71 24.40
C GLU A 767 -5.62 -17.27 24.59
N ALA A 768 -4.87 -16.41 25.30
CA ALA A 768 -5.24 -15.00 25.43
C ALA A 768 -5.22 -14.28 24.09
N VAL A 769 -4.28 -14.60 23.18
CA VAL A 769 -4.27 -14.06 21.83
C VAL A 769 -5.52 -14.52 21.07
N GLY A 770 -5.88 -15.80 21.17
CA GLY A 770 -7.10 -16.37 20.59
C GLY A 770 -8.37 -15.66 21.08
N ALA A 771 -8.49 -15.51 22.40
CA ALA A 771 -9.62 -14.81 23.02
C ALA A 771 -9.73 -13.35 22.55
N ALA A 772 -8.62 -12.64 22.41
CA ALA A 772 -8.59 -11.28 21.88
C ALA A 772 -9.05 -11.23 20.40
N ILE A 773 -8.59 -12.16 19.56
CA ILE A 773 -9.04 -12.26 18.16
C ILE A 773 -10.54 -12.55 18.09
N ASP A 774 -11.07 -13.44 18.94
CA ASP A 774 -12.50 -13.77 19.00
C ASP A 774 -13.34 -12.60 19.49
N ALA A 775 -12.87 -11.84 20.49
CA ALA A 775 -13.52 -10.61 20.95
C ALA A 775 -13.60 -9.56 19.83
N MET A 776 -12.51 -9.34 19.10
CA MET A 776 -12.45 -8.41 17.98
C MET A 776 -13.40 -8.82 16.83
N TYR A 777 -13.44 -10.11 16.49
CA TYR A 777 -14.37 -10.63 15.50
C TYR A 777 -15.82 -10.44 15.92
N ASN A 778 -16.17 -10.83 17.14
CA ASN A 778 -17.52 -10.69 17.69
C ASN A 778 -17.93 -9.21 17.90
N GLY A 779 -16.94 -8.32 18.07
CA GLY A 779 -17.13 -6.87 18.14
C GLY A 779 -17.40 -6.19 16.80
N ASN A 780 -17.65 -6.94 15.72
CA ASN A 780 -17.96 -6.44 14.38
C ASN A 780 -16.83 -5.60 13.76
N LEU A 781 -15.57 -5.87 14.11
CA LEU A 781 -14.41 -5.25 13.46
C LEU A 781 -14.15 -5.89 12.08
N GLY A 782 -13.76 -5.08 11.09
CA GLY A 782 -13.52 -5.57 9.74
C GLY A 782 -12.12 -6.09 9.50
N TYR A 783 -11.11 -5.39 10.02
CA TYR A 783 -9.69 -5.76 9.91
C TYR A 783 -8.99 -5.42 11.21
N PHE A 784 -8.30 -6.39 11.78
CA PHE A 784 -7.75 -6.25 13.12
C PHE A 784 -6.55 -7.18 13.37
N THR A 785 -5.82 -6.90 14.44
CA THR A 785 -4.70 -7.73 14.90
C THR A 785 -4.34 -7.41 16.35
N VAL A 786 -3.50 -8.26 16.92
CA VAL A 786 -2.79 -7.99 18.18
C VAL A 786 -1.40 -7.45 17.86
N THR A 787 -0.92 -6.53 18.67
CA THR A 787 0.48 -6.08 18.66
C THR A 787 1.17 -6.39 19.96
N MET A 788 2.48 -6.50 19.92
CA MET A 788 3.33 -6.86 21.08
C MET A 788 4.71 -6.22 20.89
N ASP A 789 5.58 -6.36 21.86
CA ASP A 789 7.00 -6.12 21.70
C ASP A 789 7.71 -7.45 21.49
N SER A 790 8.54 -7.54 20.46
CA SER A 790 9.36 -8.71 20.18
C SER A 790 10.70 -8.29 19.59
N ASP A 791 11.74 -8.95 20.03
CA ASP A 791 13.12 -8.67 19.68
C ASP A 791 13.84 -9.97 19.33
N ASP A 792 14.76 -9.89 18.38
CA ASP A 792 15.62 -11.00 18.00
C ASP A 792 17.07 -10.67 18.36
N CYS A 793 17.78 -11.59 19.00
CA CYS A 793 19.22 -11.50 19.19
C CYS A 793 19.95 -12.31 18.11
N ILE A 794 20.54 -11.64 17.10
CA ILE A 794 21.26 -12.32 16.03
C ILE A 794 22.55 -13.02 16.47
N LYS A 795 23.02 -12.75 17.70
CA LYS A 795 24.22 -13.41 18.24
C LYS A 795 23.95 -14.84 18.72
N CYS A 796 22.73 -15.13 19.17
CA CYS A 796 22.41 -16.41 19.78
C CYS A 796 21.08 -17.03 19.36
N GLY A 797 20.35 -16.38 18.45
CA GLY A 797 19.03 -16.82 17.98
C GLY A 797 17.92 -16.73 19.05
N TYR A 798 18.08 -15.88 20.10
CA TYR A 798 17.01 -15.64 21.05
C TYR A 798 15.92 -14.81 20.41
N HIS A 799 14.69 -15.25 20.58
CA HIS A 799 13.47 -14.52 20.17
C HIS A 799 12.61 -14.26 21.40
N GLY A 800 12.15 -13.04 21.58
CA GLY A 800 11.32 -12.62 22.72
C GLY A 800 11.64 -11.20 23.17
N ILE A 801 11.23 -10.84 24.38
CA ILE A 801 11.45 -9.49 24.89
C ILE A 801 12.90 -9.34 25.35
N ILE A 802 13.64 -8.38 24.77
CA ILE A 802 14.98 -7.99 25.20
C ILE A 802 14.92 -6.53 25.66
N ASN A 803 14.98 -6.29 26.95
CA ASN A 803 15.07 -4.91 27.47
C ASN A 803 16.44 -4.31 27.13
N ASN A 804 17.46 -4.53 27.98
CA ASN A 804 18.82 -4.03 27.75
C ASN A 804 19.87 -5.16 27.65
N VAL A 805 19.49 -6.39 27.97
CA VAL A 805 20.38 -7.56 28.04
C VAL A 805 19.65 -8.77 27.44
N CYS A 806 20.27 -9.45 26.51
CA CYS A 806 19.72 -10.69 25.98
C CYS A 806 19.65 -11.76 27.10
N PRO A 807 18.44 -12.31 27.36
CA PRO A 807 18.29 -13.31 28.45
C PRO A 807 19.08 -14.61 28.22
N LYS A 808 19.37 -14.94 26.94
CA LYS A 808 20.04 -16.21 26.56
C LYS A 808 21.56 -16.09 26.61
N CYS A 809 22.14 -15.02 26.04
CA CYS A 809 23.60 -14.91 25.88
C CYS A 809 24.24 -13.75 26.64
N GLY A 810 23.46 -12.95 27.39
CA GLY A 810 23.98 -11.81 28.14
C GLY A 810 24.48 -10.63 27.27
N CYS A 811 24.27 -10.63 25.98
CA CYS A 811 24.66 -9.53 25.09
C CYS A 811 23.94 -8.25 25.50
N LYS A 812 24.69 -7.11 25.51
CA LYS A 812 24.16 -5.76 25.79
C LYS A 812 24.28 -4.81 24.62
N ASP A 813 24.89 -5.24 23.52
CA ASP A 813 25.19 -4.40 22.38
C ASP A 813 24.00 -4.39 21.42
N GLU A 814 23.36 -3.23 21.28
CA GLU A 814 22.17 -3.00 20.45
C GLU A 814 22.37 -3.41 18.97
N LYS A 815 23.60 -3.41 18.46
CA LYS A 815 23.86 -3.84 17.07
C LYS A 815 23.50 -5.31 16.79
N TYR A 816 23.37 -6.13 17.82
CA TYR A 816 22.96 -7.54 17.73
C TYR A 816 21.46 -7.73 17.97
N PHE A 817 20.70 -6.67 18.21
CA PHE A 817 19.27 -6.75 18.47
C PHE A 817 18.47 -6.23 17.28
N ILE A 818 17.51 -7.02 16.82
CA ILE A 818 16.49 -6.59 15.88
C ILE A 818 15.23 -6.31 16.69
N ARG A 819 14.79 -5.06 16.67
CA ARG A 819 13.58 -4.61 17.35
C ARG A 819 12.43 -4.61 16.38
N VAL A 820 11.66 -5.69 16.32
CA VAL A 820 10.47 -5.75 15.46
C VAL A 820 9.32 -5.01 16.12
N ARG A 821 8.74 -4.05 15.44
CA ARG A 821 7.59 -3.26 15.93
C ARG A 821 6.58 -3.04 14.81
N ARG A 822 5.31 -2.95 15.21
CA ARG A 822 4.23 -2.61 14.29
C ARG A 822 4.12 -1.11 14.16
N ILE A 823 4.18 -0.60 12.92
CA ILE A 823 3.98 0.83 12.63
C ILE A 823 2.49 1.14 12.58
N THR A 824 1.80 0.57 11.61
CA THR A 824 0.35 0.67 11.42
C THR A 824 -0.22 -0.72 11.11
N GLY A 825 -0.34 -1.09 9.84
CA GLY A 825 -0.71 -2.45 9.42
C GLY A 825 0.47 -3.34 9.07
N TYR A 826 1.69 -2.81 8.99
CA TYR A 826 2.92 -3.53 8.67
C TYR A 826 3.99 -3.39 9.75
N LEU A 827 5.04 -4.19 9.63
CA LEU A 827 6.13 -4.28 10.58
C LEU A 827 7.36 -3.52 10.09
N THR A 828 8.19 -3.12 11.03
CA THR A 828 9.56 -2.70 10.76
C THR A 828 10.51 -3.43 11.69
N GLY A 829 11.69 -3.71 11.20
CA GLY A 829 12.77 -4.32 11.95
C GLY A 829 13.97 -4.53 11.02
N SER A 830 15.15 -4.13 11.44
CA SER A 830 16.38 -4.33 10.71
C SER A 830 17.50 -4.65 11.67
N PRO A 831 18.38 -5.62 11.34
CA PRO A 831 19.53 -5.96 12.18
C PRO A 831 20.55 -4.84 12.32
N ARG A 832 20.45 -3.77 11.56
CA ARG A 832 21.42 -2.67 11.53
C ARG A 832 20.84 -1.34 11.99
N LYS A 833 19.54 -1.28 12.32
CA LYS A 833 18.86 -0.04 12.65
C LYS A 833 18.02 -0.19 13.90
N THR A 834 18.32 0.61 14.90
CA THR A 834 17.42 0.78 16.05
C THR A 834 16.11 1.43 15.61
N ILE A 835 15.08 1.37 16.45
CA ILE A 835 13.79 2.03 16.19
C ILE A 835 13.98 3.53 15.88
N LYS A 836 14.88 4.20 16.63
CA LYS A 836 15.21 5.62 16.42
C LYS A 836 15.88 5.92 15.08
N LEU A 837 16.51 4.92 14.44
CA LEU A 837 17.14 5.05 13.14
C LEU A 837 16.20 4.65 11.98
N SER A 838 15.11 3.95 12.29
CA SER A 838 14.15 3.44 11.30
C SER A 838 12.92 4.33 11.16
N TRP A 839 12.56 5.11 12.19
CA TRP A 839 11.31 5.85 12.22
C TRP A 839 11.53 7.34 12.41
N ASN A 840 10.60 8.15 11.84
CA ASN A 840 10.55 9.57 12.11
C ASN A 840 10.19 9.86 13.59
N ASP A 841 10.51 11.09 14.04
CA ASP A 841 10.37 11.46 15.45
C ASP A 841 8.94 11.33 15.98
N GLY A 842 7.93 11.63 15.17
CA GLY A 842 6.52 11.50 15.56
C GLY A 842 6.14 10.05 15.86
N LYS A 843 6.60 9.10 15.03
CA LYS A 843 6.34 7.66 15.25
C LYS A 843 7.13 7.07 16.41
N VAL A 844 8.34 7.55 16.64
CA VAL A 844 9.12 7.14 17.84
C VAL A 844 8.40 7.55 19.12
N LYS A 845 7.83 8.75 19.17
CA LYS A 845 7.03 9.22 20.31
C LYS A 845 5.73 8.44 20.47
N GLU A 846 4.98 8.25 19.37
CA GLU A 846 3.76 7.44 19.37
C GLU A 846 4.00 6.03 19.92
N LEU A 847 5.11 5.38 19.51
CA LEU A 847 5.46 4.06 20.02
C LEU A 847 5.72 4.08 21.54
N GLY A 848 6.34 5.15 22.05
CA GLY A 848 6.58 5.32 23.47
C GLY A 848 5.30 5.52 24.29
N ASP A 849 4.28 6.12 23.70
CA ASP A 849 2.98 6.40 24.34
C ASP A 849 2.00 5.21 24.26
N ARG A 850 2.30 4.18 23.44
CA ARG A 850 1.45 2.99 23.35
C ARG A 850 1.54 2.20 24.63
N HIS A 851 0.56 2.41 25.52
CA HIS A 851 0.49 1.70 26.78
C HIS A 851 0.38 0.19 26.59
N ASN A 852 1.00 -0.51 27.52
CA ASN A 852 0.97 -1.95 27.61
C ASN A 852 -0.12 -2.34 28.62
N ILE A 853 -1.08 -3.11 28.23
CA ILE A 853 -2.07 -3.73 29.10
C ILE A 853 -1.69 -5.19 29.35
#